data_a4351af3419c352157dcd637ebc1e489
#
_entry.id   a4351af3419c352157dcd637ebc1e489
#
_cell.length_a   1.000
_cell.length_b   1.000
_cell.length_c   1.000
_cell.angle_alpha   90.00
_cell.angle_beta   90.00
_cell.angle_gamma   90.00
#
_symmetry.space_group_name_H-M   'P 1'
#
loop_
_entity.id
_entity.type
_entity.pdbx_description
1 polymer ?
#
loop_
_entity_poly.entity_id
_entity_poly.type
_entity_poly.pdbx_seq_one_letter_code
_entity_poly.pdbx_strand_id
1 'polypeptide(L)'
;MKITCFLLVACLLLLPLYVSGEDQGLIVSSVSTDSLFGDVQSLYTLDSMGNLLQLLPEEKEVIANLDTENYSPFLIDGEVYVFDRQEESIAPLNANGQMNAVSVPITRELAGGGEGWSLRSLKADKEALYFLYTDEARETPLLCRYRFMEKAFDKAEIEWLSEYFLTESGEVMAVARGRENTIVYAVDFVGEALPLYNLKGQWAGFAPSGGEVFAADITNLRFVRLLNGDEQVSVRSPYAAGVSEGLAVNGQYYVLGEANLYRTDFSAGQPDEPEQTLRVLNGYADETDRAFMIAHPNVKLEYVQFQESDGLDFGQALITGMLSYDVASISNVTPAADSLMDKGYMMDLSQSPELLEKAKKMYDPIQSFIFRDGKLMILPYSVEARGLIQYNQENLQAAGMSPADLPKTMEEYLDFVIDWQAEHGDPESHEDIVPVVGDVNIYQMGLLSEMMRAYSAHYRRSGLDLDFNTPEFRNLLKKVTKALDIMPVQTEMYGYKAILLSGQRHVTKTNSIVIPINENESPKYTGFIMGYIVDPRSSQKELAMEYIAWRVSHMDPVDKILLFEGEYTALERADFPATLERWKEQKKLMEEAIAREDSEAEKRELQKTLDRSTKNIEHPDDDQRYEITDAQIAFYQQEIMPNIEFPFTDITTELSQDNVDTWRMMRRFVDGELDDEQFISALNQRERLRRLESE
;
A
#
# COMPACT_ATOMS: atom_id res chain seq x y z
N MET A 1 -23.26 21.30 -29.78
CA MET A 1 -23.79 19.96 -29.99
C MET A 1 -24.53 19.55 -28.72
N LYS A 2 -25.81 19.33 -28.73
CA LYS A 2 -26.62 19.02 -27.53
C LYS A 2 -26.29 17.62 -27.08
N ILE A 3 -25.55 17.46 -26.01
CA ILE A 3 -25.41 16.17 -25.32
C ILE A 3 -26.54 16.10 -24.31
N THR A 4 -27.43 15.17 -24.53
CA THR A 4 -28.60 14.87 -23.72
C THR A 4 -28.12 14.16 -22.45
N CYS A 5 -27.96 14.90 -21.35
CA CYS A 5 -27.85 14.35 -20.02
C CYS A 5 -29.21 13.82 -19.56
N PHE A 6 -29.52 12.58 -19.82
CA PHE A 6 -30.61 11.88 -19.17
C PHE A 6 -30.20 10.43 -18.88
N LEU A 7 -30.37 10.02 -17.64
CA LEU A 7 -30.21 8.67 -17.10
C LEU A 7 -28.84 8.32 -16.44
N LEU A 8 -28.49 9.01 -15.39
CA LEU A 8 -27.57 8.42 -14.38
C LEU A 8 -28.01 8.74 -12.92
N VAL A 9 -29.26 9.16 -12.74
CA VAL A 9 -29.81 9.48 -11.39
C VAL A 9 -30.31 8.23 -10.65
N ALA A 10 -30.36 7.05 -11.29
CA ALA A 10 -31.04 5.89 -10.72
C ALA A 10 -30.16 4.90 -9.93
N CYS A 11 -28.83 4.90 -10.08
CA CYS A 11 -27.95 3.93 -9.41
C CYS A 11 -27.26 4.44 -8.15
N LEU A 12 -27.25 5.75 -7.90
CA LEU A 12 -26.66 6.34 -6.67
C LEU A 12 -27.63 6.38 -5.47
N LEU A 13 -28.84 5.84 -5.60
CA LEU A 13 -29.90 5.89 -4.56
C LEU A 13 -29.96 4.65 -3.67
N LEU A 14 -29.08 3.68 -3.75
CA LEU A 14 -29.14 2.42 -3.00
C LEU A 14 -27.91 2.08 -2.14
N LEU A 15 -27.08 3.06 -1.80
CA LEU A 15 -26.16 2.85 -0.67
C LEU A 15 -26.85 3.43 0.58
N PRO A 16 -27.07 2.62 1.63
CA PRO A 16 -27.68 3.12 2.84
C PRO A 16 -26.77 4.18 3.45
N LEU A 17 -27.31 5.39 3.60
CA LEU A 17 -26.83 6.35 4.58
C LEU A 17 -26.91 5.64 5.94
N TYR A 18 -25.82 5.08 6.41
CA TYR A 18 -25.68 4.69 7.79
C TYR A 18 -25.56 5.97 8.62
N VAL A 19 -26.72 6.53 8.92
CA VAL A 19 -26.85 7.44 10.05
C VAL A 19 -27.00 6.54 11.27
N SER A 20 -25.87 6.13 11.85
CA SER A 20 -25.88 5.62 13.21
C SER A 20 -26.03 6.81 14.15
N GLY A 21 -26.97 6.66 15.08
CA GLY A 21 -27.44 7.71 15.95
C GLY A 21 -26.38 8.50 16.71
N GLU A 22 -26.77 9.74 17.04
CA GLU A 22 -26.26 10.62 18.12
C GLU A 22 -24.74 10.77 18.32
N ASP A 23 -23.88 10.45 17.37
CA ASP A 23 -22.45 10.67 17.48
C ASP A 23 -21.99 11.89 16.69
N GLN A 24 -21.70 12.87 17.47
CA GLN A 24 -20.76 13.96 17.30
C GLN A 24 -20.18 14.14 15.89
N GLY A 25 -20.98 14.76 15.02
CA GLY A 25 -20.42 15.66 14.03
C GLY A 25 -19.76 15.05 12.79
N LEU A 26 -19.79 13.74 12.56
CA LEU A 26 -19.15 13.18 11.39
C LEU A 26 -20.16 12.72 10.34
N ILE A 27 -20.14 13.33 9.16
CA ILE A 27 -20.87 12.83 7.98
C ILE A 27 -19.83 12.22 7.05
N VAL A 28 -19.88 10.92 6.91
CA VAL A 28 -19.10 10.22 5.91
C VAL A 28 -19.87 10.22 4.60
N SER A 29 -19.32 10.80 3.56
CA SER A 29 -19.76 10.55 2.20
C SER A 29 -19.02 9.34 1.67
N SER A 30 -19.71 8.29 1.26
CA SER A 30 -19.15 7.10 0.61
C SER A 30 -18.71 7.34 -0.83
N VAL A 31 -18.34 8.56 -1.18
CA VAL A 31 -17.79 8.90 -2.48
C VAL A 31 -16.27 8.84 -2.36
N SER A 32 -15.65 7.90 -3.04
CA SER A 32 -14.20 7.92 -3.23
C SER A 32 -13.82 9.23 -3.90
N THR A 33 -13.07 10.08 -3.21
CA THR A 33 -12.73 11.42 -3.68
C THR A 33 -11.22 11.58 -3.76
N ASP A 34 -10.71 12.06 -4.89
CA ASP A 34 -9.29 12.27 -5.12
C ASP A 34 -8.85 13.71 -4.80
N SER A 35 -9.77 14.67 -4.82
CA SER A 35 -9.48 16.06 -4.47
C SER A 35 -10.70 16.80 -3.93
N LEU A 36 -10.44 17.82 -3.09
CA LEU A 36 -11.43 18.68 -2.47
C LEU A 36 -11.09 20.14 -2.79
N PHE A 37 -12.04 20.89 -3.31
CA PHE A 37 -11.87 22.31 -3.52
C PHE A 37 -13.20 23.06 -3.38
N GLY A 38 -13.13 24.37 -3.15
CA GLY A 38 -14.33 25.15 -2.92
C GLY A 38 -14.01 26.55 -2.41
N ASP A 39 -15.05 27.26 -2.06
CA ASP A 39 -15.00 28.56 -1.40
C ASP A 39 -15.88 28.56 -0.13
N VAL A 40 -16.09 29.74 0.46
CA VAL A 40 -16.89 29.88 1.67
C VAL A 40 -18.36 29.47 1.53
N GLN A 41 -18.87 29.23 0.33
CA GLN A 41 -20.26 28.90 0.04
C GLN A 41 -20.44 27.60 -0.73
N SER A 42 -19.41 27.15 -1.46
CA SER A 42 -19.50 26.03 -2.37
C SER A 42 -18.42 24.98 -2.08
N LEU A 43 -18.81 23.72 -2.16
CA LEU A 43 -17.94 22.57 -1.97
C LEU A 43 -18.02 21.68 -3.21
N TYR A 44 -16.87 21.36 -3.76
CA TYR A 44 -16.71 20.49 -4.93
C TYR A 44 -15.73 19.38 -4.62
N THR A 45 -15.91 18.25 -5.29
CA THR A 45 -14.99 17.13 -5.24
C THR A 45 -14.84 16.50 -6.60
N LEU A 46 -13.67 15.92 -6.85
CA LEU A 46 -13.38 15.10 -8.02
C LEU A 46 -13.25 13.66 -7.55
N ASP A 47 -14.01 12.75 -8.11
CA ASP A 47 -13.89 11.33 -7.77
C ASP A 47 -12.86 10.61 -8.65
N SER A 48 -12.49 9.39 -8.27
CA SER A 48 -11.52 8.55 -8.98
C SER A 48 -11.95 8.18 -10.42
N MET A 49 -13.20 8.43 -10.78
CA MET A 49 -13.73 8.24 -12.13
C MET A 49 -13.71 9.53 -12.96
N GLY A 50 -13.19 10.63 -12.42
CA GLY A 50 -13.16 11.93 -13.05
C GLY A 50 -14.49 12.69 -13.00
N ASN A 51 -15.48 12.23 -12.21
CA ASN A 51 -16.70 13.01 -12.05
C ASN A 51 -16.46 14.20 -11.13
N LEU A 52 -16.67 15.39 -11.66
CA LEU A 52 -16.67 16.62 -10.90
C LEU A 52 -18.07 16.80 -10.27
N LEU A 53 -18.13 16.75 -8.95
CA LEU A 53 -19.36 16.82 -8.18
C LEU A 53 -19.44 18.13 -7.41
N GLN A 54 -20.58 18.81 -7.48
CA GLN A 54 -20.91 19.88 -6.53
C GLN A 54 -21.67 19.27 -5.35
N LEU A 55 -21.16 19.45 -4.14
CA LEU A 55 -21.73 18.88 -2.91
C LEU A 55 -22.54 19.89 -2.09
N LEU A 56 -22.30 21.20 -2.26
CA LEU A 56 -23.01 22.28 -1.62
C LEU A 56 -23.32 23.39 -2.64
N PRO A 57 -24.45 24.14 -2.47
CA PRO A 57 -25.28 24.24 -1.28
C PRO A 57 -26.39 23.19 -1.11
N GLU A 58 -26.90 22.53 -2.11
CA GLU A 58 -28.13 21.77 -1.86
C GLU A 58 -28.23 20.35 -2.43
N GLU A 59 -27.52 19.95 -3.47
CA GLU A 59 -27.62 18.57 -4.01
C GLU A 59 -26.34 18.11 -4.70
N LYS A 60 -26.06 16.81 -4.63
CA LYS A 60 -25.02 16.19 -5.45
C LYS A 60 -25.37 16.32 -6.93
N GLU A 61 -24.69 17.18 -7.64
CA GLU A 61 -24.84 17.34 -9.08
C GLU A 61 -23.51 17.03 -9.76
N VAL A 62 -23.53 16.13 -10.75
CA VAL A 62 -22.37 15.91 -11.62
C VAL A 62 -22.32 17.05 -12.61
N ILE A 63 -21.32 17.92 -12.48
CA ILE A 63 -21.12 19.08 -13.32
C ILE A 63 -20.42 18.69 -14.63
N ALA A 64 -19.41 17.83 -14.52
CA ALA A 64 -18.60 17.38 -15.65
C ALA A 64 -17.94 16.02 -15.35
N ASN A 65 -17.49 15.35 -16.40
CA ASN A 65 -16.54 14.25 -16.31
C ASN A 65 -15.23 14.71 -16.92
N LEU A 66 -14.15 14.65 -16.16
CA LEU A 66 -12.82 15.12 -16.50
C LEU A 66 -11.85 13.94 -16.59
N ASP A 67 -10.92 14.02 -17.52
CA ASP A 67 -9.75 13.13 -17.52
C ASP A 67 -8.77 13.60 -16.45
N THR A 68 -8.71 12.88 -15.32
CA THR A 68 -7.92 13.25 -14.14
C THR A 68 -6.41 13.25 -14.38
N GLU A 69 -5.94 12.53 -15.41
CA GLU A 69 -4.52 12.55 -15.79
C GLU A 69 -4.13 13.90 -16.42
N ASN A 70 -5.06 14.49 -17.17
CA ASN A 70 -4.80 15.72 -17.93
C ASN A 70 -5.39 16.99 -17.31
N TYR A 71 -6.48 16.87 -16.54
CA TYR A 71 -7.23 18.02 -16.05
C TYR A 71 -7.27 18.11 -14.53
N SER A 72 -7.01 19.29 -13.98
CA SER A 72 -7.10 19.59 -12.54
C SER A 72 -8.06 20.76 -12.32
N PRO A 73 -9.24 20.53 -11.70
CA PRO A 73 -10.21 21.61 -11.44
C PRO A 73 -9.84 22.45 -10.22
N PHE A 74 -10.25 23.72 -10.24
CA PHE A 74 -10.12 24.68 -9.14
C PHE A 74 -11.11 25.84 -9.30
N LEU A 75 -11.20 26.75 -8.32
CA LEU A 75 -12.12 27.89 -8.36
C LEU A 75 -11.39 29.22 -8.55
N ILE A 76 -12.01 30.12 -9.33
CA ILE A 76 -11.72 31.56 -9.35
C ILE A 76 -13.04 32.30 -9.18
N ASP A 77 -13.22 33.08 -8.11
CA ASP A 77 -14.45 33.84 -7.84
C ASP A 77 -15.75 33.01 -7.87
N GLY A 78 -15.74 31.79 -7.38
CA GLY A 78 -16.90 30.90 -7.38
C GLY A 78 -17.21 30.25 -8.73
N GLU A 79 -16.44 30.51 -9.77
CA GLU A 79 -16.53 29.79 -11.04
C GLU A 79 -15.49 28.69 -11.14
N VAL A 80 -15.89 27.52 -11.67
CA VAL A 80 -14.97 26.38 -11.84
C VAL A 80 -14.10 26.60 -13.08
N TYR A 81 -12.80 26.48 -12.89
CA TYR A 81 -11.77 26.46 -13.92
C TYR A 81 -11.07 25.10 -13.92
N VAL A 82 -10.43 24.81 -15.06
CA VAL A 82 -9.66 23.60 -15.27
C VAL A 82 -8.26 23.96 -15.73
N PHE A 83 -7.24 23.36 -15.13
CA PHE A 83 -5.88 23.39 -15.64
C PHE A 83 -5.67 22.17 -16.55
N ASP A 84 -5.33 22.42 -17.82
CA ASP A 84 -4.94 21.41 -18.80
C ASP A 84 -3.41 21.23 -18.73
N ARG A 85 -2.96 20.03 -18.33
CA ARG A 85 -1.54 19.70 -18.17
C ARG A 85 -0.80 19.56 -19.50
N GLN A 86 -1.49 19.11 -20.56
CA GLN A 86 -0.89 18.92 -21.88
C GLN A 86 -0.69 20.26 -22.60
N GLU A 87 -1.70 21.11 -22.56
CA GLU A 87 -1.66 22.42 -23.20
C GLU A 87 -1.04 23.50 -22.29
N GLU A 88 -0.71 23.17 -21.05
CA GLU A 88 -0.24 24.11 -20.01
C GLU A 88 -1.12 25.38 -19.98
N SER A 89 -2.41 25.18 -19.84
CA SER A 89 -3.38 26.26 -19.92
C SER A 89 -4.49 26.14 -18.90
N ILE A 90 -5.09 27.25 -18.51
CA ILE A 90 -6.29 27.31 -17.68
C ILE A 90 -7.47 27.86 -18.46
N ALA A 91 -8.65 27.32 -18.19
CA ALA A 91 -9.87 27.78 -18.84
C ALA A 91 -11.09 27.58 -17.94
N PRO A 92 -12.11 28.47 -18.02
CA PRO A 92 -13.35 28.27 -17.28
C PRO A 92 -14.11 27.03 -17.81
N LEU A 93 -14.64 26.23 -16.90
CA LEU A 93 -15.53 25.13 -17.21
C LEU A 93 -16.94 25.68 -17.45
N ASN A 94 -17.23 26.14 -18.67
CA ASN A 94 -18.56 26.65 -18.98
C ASN A 94 -19.42 25.61 -19.69
N ALA A 95 -20.75 25.72 -19.54
CA ALA A 95 -21.75 24.80 -20.05
C ALA A 95 -21.74 24.60 -21.59
N ASN A 96 -20.96 25.36 -22.33
CA ASN A 96 -20.92 25.34 -23.79
C ASN A 96 -19.60 24.81 -24.39
N GLY A 97 -18.65 24.39 -23.57
CA GLY A 97 -17.40 23.75 -24.04
C GLY A 97 -16.48 24.61 -24.89
N GLN A 98 -16.66 25.94 -24.92
CA GLN A 98 -15.75 26.86 -25.57
C GLN A 98 -14.90 27.54 -24.48
N MET A 99 -13.62 27.21 -24.47
CA MET A 99 -12.67 27.71 -23.51
C MET A 99 -11.83 28.85 -24.12
N ASN A 100 -11.79 30.01 -23.46
CA ASN A 100 -10.73 30.99 -23.70
C ASN A 100 -9.56 30.68 -22.80
N ALA A 101 -8.66 29.81 -23.28
CA ALA A 101 -7.54 29.31 -22.48
C ALA A 101 -6.47 30.39 -22.27
N VAL A 102 -5.96 30.48 -21.05
CA VAL A 102 -4.78 31.32 -20.68
C VAL A 102 -3.61 30.36 -20.52
N SER A 103 -2.53 30.60 -21.32
CA SER A 103 -1.31 29.78 -21.24
C SER A 103 -0.55 30.04 -19.95
N VAL A 104 -0.11 28.95 -19.29
CA VAL A 104 0.73 28.94 -18.07
C VAL A 104 1.96 28.09 -18.36
N PRO A 105 3.05 28.61 -18.91
CA PRO A 105 4.16 27.87 -19.50
C PRO A 105 5.08 27.23 -18.42
N ILE A 106 4.62 26.18 -17.76
CA ILE A 106 5.29 25.52 -16.63
C ILE A 106 6.55 24.80 -17.08
N THR A 107 6.48 24.00 -18.13
CA THR A 107 7.62 23.22 -18.65
C THR A 107 8.78 24.14 -19.01
N ARG A 108 8.49 25.28 -19.64
CA ARG A 108 9.51 26.24 -20.07
C ARG A 108 10.15 26.95 -18.88
N GLU A 109 9.36 27.40 -17.92
CA GLU A 109 9.80 28.35 -16.89
C GLU A 109 10.22 27.66 -15.57
N LEU A 110 9.71 26.48 -15.30
CA LEU A 110 9.98 25.73 -14.06
C LEU A 110 10.79 24.45 -14.32
N ALA A 111 10.37 23.61 -15.25
CA ALA A 111 10.97 22.30 -15.50
C ALA A 111 12.21 22.34 -16.42
N GLY A 112 12.57 23.48 -16.98
CA GLY A 112 13.72 23.61 -17.89
C GLY A 112 13.61 22.73 -19.14
N GLY A 113 12.39 22.32 -19.53
CA GLY A 113 12.11 21.42 -20.65
C GLY A 113 12.23 19.92 -20.32
N GLY A 114 12.40 19.55 -19.04
CA GLY A 114 12.43 18.16 -18.59
C GLY A 114 11.03 17.51 -18.49
N GLU A 115 10.99 16.19 -18.58
CA GLU A 115 9.80 15.39 -18.27
C GLU A 115 9.77 15.05 -16.76
N GLY A 116 8.65 14.54 -16.23
CA GLY A 116 8.57 14.04 -14.85
C GLY A 116 8.26 15.08 -13.77
N TRP A 117 7.51 16.13 -14.11
CA TRP A 117 7.02 17.11 -13.14
C TRP A 117 5.56 16.86 -12.73
N SER A 118 5.19 17.32 -11.55
CA SER A 118 3.80 17.30 -11.09
C SER A 118 3.38 18.58 -10.38
N LEU A 119 2.08 18.89 -10.47
CA LEU A 119 1.43 19.96 -9.73
C LEU A 119 0.47 19.38 -8.70
N ARG A 120 0.41 20.04 -7.54
CA ARG A 120 -0.53 19.69 -6.48
C ARG A 120 -1.19 20.94 -5.91
N SER A 121 -2.39 20.77 -5.36
CA SER A 121 -3.10 21.80 -4.58
C SER A 121 -3.28 23.13 -5.35
N LEU A 122 -3.86 23.07 -6.56
CA LEU A 122 -4.10 24.27 -7.34
C LEU A 122 -5.14 25.16 -6.64
N LYS A 123 -4.80 26.44 -6.44
CA LYS A 123 -5.70 27.49 -5.92
C LYS A 123 -5.47 28.76 -6.72
N ALA A 124 -6.48 29.58 -6.86
CA ALA A 124 -6.36 30.82 -7.61
C ALA A 124 -7.21 31.93 -7.00
N ASP A 125 -6.79 33.14 -7.25
CA ASP A 125 -7.58 34.37 -7.13
C ASP A 125 -7.65 35.10 -8.49
N LYS A 126 -8.18 36.31 -8.52
CA LYS A 126 -8.26 37.11 -9.75
C LYS A 126 -6.92 37.50 -10.35
N GLU A 127 -5.87 37.51 -9.58
CA GLU A 127 -4.58 38.02 -9.94
C GLU A 127 -3.56 36.93 -10.29
N ALA A 128 -3.68 35.75 -9.64
CA ALA A 128 -2.68 34.72 -9.75
C ALA A 128 -3.23 33.28 -9.55
N LEU A 129 -2.52 32.31 -10.14
CA LEU A 129 -2.61 30.88 -9.85
C LEU A 129 -1.49 30.49 -8.90
N TYR A 130 -1.84 29.73 -7.86
CA TYR A 130 -0.90 29.20 -6.87
C TYR A 130 -0.91 27.67 -6.93
N PHE A 131 0.25 27.05 -6.73
CA PHE A 131 0.38 25.59 -6.74
C PHE A 131 1.68 25.11 -6.09
N LEU A 132 1.71 23.86 -5.68
CA LEU A 132 2.93 23.15 -5.32
C LEU A 132 3.49 22.47 -6.57
N TYR A 133 4.76 22.72 -6.87
CA TYR A 133 5.50 22.13 -7.99
C TYR A 133 6.56 21.17 -7.46
N THR A 134 6.63 19.97 -8.03
CA THR A 134 7.70 18.98 -7.80
C THR A 134 8.24 18.45 -9.12
N ASP A 135 9.51 18.09 -9.14
CA ASP A 135 10.16 17.36 -10.23
C ASP A 135 11.11 16.29 -9.65
N GLU A 136 11.66 15.42 -10.50
CA GLU A 136 12.54 14.32 -10.07
C GLU A 136 13.81 14.77 -9.33
N ALA A 137 14.22 16.02 -9.49
CA ALA A 137 15.41 16.56 -8.85
C ALA A 137 15.14 17.15 -7.44
N ARG A 138 13.89 17.20 -7.00
CA ARG A 138 13.47 17.88 -5.77
C ARG A 138 12.84 16.95 -4.77
N GLU A 139 13.40 16.88 -3.59
CA GLU A 139 12.81 16.16 -2.43
C GLU A 139 11.65 16.95 -1.81
N THR A 140 11.66 18.28 -1.87
CA THR A 140 10.64 19.17 -1.32
C THR A 140 9.96 19.99 -2.41
N PRO A 141 8.63 20.13 -2.39
CA PRO A 141 7.93 20.94 -3.39
C PRO A 141 8.29 22.43 -3.28
N LEU A 142 8.20 23.13 -4.42
CA LEU A 142 8.22 24.59 -4.47
C LEU A 142 6.80 25.12 -4.36
N LEU A 143 6.60 26.18 -3.59
CA LEU A 143 5.39 26.98 -3.70
C LEU A 143 5.57 28.01 -4.83
N CYS A 144 4.74 27.89 -5.85
CA CYS A 144 4.78 28.75 -7.04
C CYS A 144 3.53 29.63 -7.11
N ARG A 145 3.73 30.85 -7.64
CA ARG A 145 2.67 31.77 -8.00
C ARG A 145 2.86 32.23 -9.45
N TYR A 146 1.83 32.02 -10.29
CA TYR A 146 1.82 32.58 -11.65
C TYR A 146 0.86 33.76 -11.73
N ARG A 147 1.41 34.98 -11.97
CA ARG A 147 0.64 36.24 -12.09
C ARG A 147 0.10 36.41 -13.50
N PHE A 148 -1.22 36.50 -13.64
CA PHE A 148 -1.89 36.49 -14.94
C PHE A 148 -1.57 37.69 -15.80
N MET A 149 -1.51 38.88 -15.20
CA MET A 149 -1.25 40.14 -15.95
C MET A 149 0.18 40.25 -16.41
N GLU A 150 1.14 39.92 -15.55
CA GLU A 150 2.57 40.01 -15.84
C GLU A 150 3.09 38.81 -16.60
N LYS A 151 2.34 37.71 -16.64
CA LYS A 151 2.74 36.40 -17.20
C LYS A 151 4.07 35.92 -16.63
N ALA A 152 4.24 36.02 -15.34
CA ALA A 152 5.48 35.77 -14.64
C ALA A 152 5.27 34.82 -13.44
N PHE A 153 6.29 33.96 -13.19
CA PHE A 153 6.34 33.11 -12.03
C PHE A 153 7.14 33.75 -10.90
N ASP A 154 6.59 33.64 -9.70
CA ASP A 154 7.31 33.83 -8.45
C ASP A 154 7.41 32.48 -7.73
N LYS A 155 8.48 32.29 -6.94
CA LYS A 155 8.78 30.98 -6.28
C LYS A 155 9.18 31.23 -4.84
N ALA A 156 8.75 30.35 -3.93
CA ALA A 156 9.21 30.31 -2.56
C ALA A 156 9.71 28.89 -2.23
N GLU A 157 10.95 28.82 -1.73
CA GLU A 157 11.56 27.60 -1.23
C GLU A 157 11.41 27.56 0.29
N ILE A 158 10.71 26.54 0.80
CA ILE A 158 10.47 26.37 2.23
C ILE A 158 10.81 24.92 2.57
N GLU A 159 11.72 24.75 3.49
CA GLU A 159 12.14 23.41 3.94
C GLU A 159 10.95 22.66 4.57
N TRP A 160 10.76 21.39 4.21
CA TRP A 160 9.64 20.54 4.67
C TRP A 160 8.25 21.04 4.25
N LEU A 161 8.14 21.85 3.22
CA LEU A 161 6.86 22.31 2.69
C LEU A 161 5.95 21.13 2.34
N SER A 162 4.75 21.11 2.91
CA SER A 162 3.77 20.02 2.72
C SER A 162 2.49 20.48 2.06
N GLU A 163 1.99 21.67 2.41
CA GLU A 163 0.76 22.25 1.88
C GLU A 163 0.80 23.79 1.97
N TYR A 164 -0.20 24.44 1.41
CA TYR A 164 -0.42 25.86 1.57
C TYR A 164 -1.92 26.19 1.52
N PHE A 165 -2.28 27.37 2.00
CA PHE A 165 -3.64 27.88 1.89
C PHE A 165 -3.63 29.40 1.63
N LEU A 166 -4.74 29.89 1.09
CA LEU A 166 -4.98 31.32 0.91
C LEU A 166 -5.93 31.78 2.02
N THR A 167 -5.61 32.86 2.68
CA THR A 167 -6.53 33.51 3.61
C THR A 167 -7.68 34.20 2.85
N GLU A 168 -8.74 34.60 3.54
CA GLU A 168 -9.82 35.38 2.92
C GLU A 168 -9.35 36.75 2.37
N SER A 169 -8.25 37.28 2.91
CA SER A 169 -7.60 38.49 2.41
C SER A 169 -6.70 38.25 1.19
N GLY A 170 -6.53 36.99 0.75
CA GLY A 170 -5.65 36.62 -0.35
C GLY A 170 -4.18 36.47 0.04
N GLU A 171 -3.85 36.49 1.34
CA GLU A 171 -2.50 36.25 1.80
C GLU A 171 -2.17 34.74 1.69
N VAL A 172 -0.94 34.45 1.25
CA VAL A 172 -0.47 33.08 1.06
C VAL A 172 0.19 32.58 2.34
N MET A 173 -0.31 31.46 2.85
CA MET A 173 0.25 30.76 4.01
C MET A 173 0.82 29.42 3.58
N ALA A 174 2.09 29.18 3.87
CA ALA A 174 2.76 27.91 3.62
C ALA A 174 2.89 27.11 4.90
N VAL A 175 2.72 25.80 4.82
CA VAL A 175 2.79 24.87 5.96
C VAL A 175 3.96 23.92 5.77
N ALA A 176 4.90 23.93 6.68
CA ALA A 176 6.06 23.06 6.72
C ALA A 176 5.93 22.06 7.87
N ARG A 177 5.96 20.75 7.56
CA ARG A 177 5.86 19.67 8.55
C ARG A 177 7.23 19.09 8.88
N GLY A 178 7.79 19.47 10.03
CA GLY A 178 8.93 18.79 10.62
C GLY A 178 8.51 17.51 11.37
N ARG A 179 9.46 16.84 12.00
CA ARG A 179 9.19 15.60 12.77
C ARG A 179 8.38 15.86 14.05
N GLU A 180 8.66 16.94 14.76
CA GLU A 180 8.10 17.24 16.09
C GLU A 180 7.11 18.40 16.07
N ASN A 181 7.11 19.21 15.00
CA ASN A 181 6.28 20.40 14.91
C ASN A 181 5.89 20.71 13.47
N THR A 182 4.87 21.53 13.33
CA THR A 182 4.40 22.10 12.07
C THR A 182 4.51 23.63 12.16
N ILE A 183 5.16 24.24 11.19
CA ILE A 183 5.34 25.69 11.13
C ILE A 183 4.51 26.27 9.99
N VAL A 184 3.74 27.31 10.30
CA VAL A 184 2.99 28.07 9.30
C VAL A 184 3.73 29.37 9.02
N TYR A 185 3.99 29.65 7.74
CA TYR A 185 4.70 30.83 7.25
C TYR A 185 3.77 31.74 6.47
N ALA A 186 3.93 33.05 6.62
CA ALA A 186 3.42 34.01 5.64
C ALA A 186 4.41 34.14 4.47
N VAL A 187 3.90 34.10 3.23
CA VAL A 187 4.72 34.14 2.00
C VAL A 187 4.32 35.32 1.13
N ASP A 188 5.24 36.23 0.89
CA ASP A 188 5.04 37.39 -0.02
C ASP A 188 5.68 37.19 -1.39
N PHE A 189 6.48 36.12 -1.60
CA PHE A 189 7.26 35.81 -2.80
C PHE A 189 8.39 36.81 -3.17
N VAL A 190 8.66 37.81 -2.33
CA VAL A 190 9.69 38.84 -2.58
C VAL A 190 10.86 38.69 -1.62
N GLY A 191 10.57 38.18 -0.41
CA GLY A 191 11.54 38.00 0.66
C GLY A 191 11.59 36.58 1.19
N GLU A 192 12.19 36.44 2.36
CA GLU A 192 12.14 35.17 3.10
C GLU A 192 10.72 34.95 3.69
N ALA A 193 10.25 33.72 3.67
CA ALA A 193 8.98 33.36 4.31
C ALA A 193 9.07 33.59 5.84
N LEU A 194 8.07 34.28 6.40
CA LEU A 194 8.05 34.67 7.80
C LEU A 194 7.27 33.65 8.63
N PRO A 195 7.88 32.98 9.64
CA PRO A 195 7.15 32.06 10.51
C PRO A 195 6.13 32.84 11.35
N LEU A 196 4.86 32.40 11.31
CA LEU A 196 3.76 32.95 12.08
C LEU A 196 3.39 32.09 13.28
N TYR A 197 3.23 30.79 13.06
CA TYR A 197 2.83 29.84 14.10
C TYR A 197 3.80 28.66 14.13
N ASN A 198 4.10 28.19 15.33
CA ASN A 198 4.84 26.93 15.55
C ASN A 198 3.96 26.01 16.40
N LEU A 199 3.30 25.08 15.72
CA LEU A 199 2.36 24.13 16.31
C LEU A 199 3.10 22.86 16.68
N LYS A 200 2.95 22.40 17.91
CA LYS A 200 3.56 21.14 18.35
C LYS A 200 2.85 19.96 17.68
N GLY A 201 3.63 19.01 17.15
CA GLY A 201 3.11 17.83 16.47
C GLY A 201 2.91 18.03 14.96
N GLN A 202 2.21 17.06 14.38
CA GLN A 202 1.91 17.02 12.94
C GLN A 202 0.51 17.57 12.68
N TRP A 203 0.41 18.53 11.77
CA TRP A 203 -0.86 19.17 11.42
C TRP A 203 -1.08 19.19 9.91
N ALA A 204 -2.34 19.09 9.48
CA ALA A 204 -2.72 19.07 8.06
C ALA A 204 -4.09 19.69 7.82
N GLY A 205 -4.44 19.87 6.53
CA GLY A 205 -5.77 20.28 6.08
C GLY A 205 -6.14 21.69 6.52
N PHE A 206 -5.23 22.63 6.48
CA PHE A 206 -5.49 24.01 6.90
C PHE A 206 -6.52 24.70 6.01
N ALA A 207 -7.58 25.24 6.64
CA ALA A 207 -8.69 25.91 5.97
C ALA A 207 -9.09 27.18 6.69
N PRO A 208 -8.90 28.39 6.11
CA PRO A 208 -9.28 29.65 6.71
C PRO A 208 -10.80 29.90 6.59
N SER A 209 -11.41 30.51 7.60
CA SER A 209 -12.79 31.01 7.56
C SER A 209 -13.07 32.01 8.68
N GLY A 210 -13.60 33.19 8.36
CA GLY A 210 -14.00 34.20 9.32
C GLY A 210 -12.88 34.77 10.19
N GLY A 211 -11.64 34.79 9.68
CA GLY A 211 -10.45 35.20 10.43
C GLY A 211 -9.88 34.13 11.36
N GLU A 212 -10.47 32.94 11.39
CA GLU A 212 -9.97 31.74 12.05
C GLU A 212 -9.40 30.77 11.04
N VAL A 213 -8.66 29.75 11.51
CA VAL A 213 -8.12 28.67 10.68
C VAL A 213 -8.52 27.34 11.29
N PHE A 214 -9.16 26.49 10.50
CA PHE A 214 -9.42 25.11 10.87
C PHE A 214 -8.24 24.25 10.43
N ALA A 215 -7.89 23.24 11.22
CA ALA A 215 -6.82 22.29 10.89
C ALA A 215 -7.04 20.96 11.63
N ALA A 216 -6.39 19.90 11.16
CA ALA A 216 -6.31 18.61 11.81
C ALA A 216 -4.99 18.48 12.57
N ASP A 217 -5.04 18.27 13.87
CA ASP A 217 -3.92 17.84 14.70
C ASP A 217 -3.82 16.30 14.60
N ILE A 218 -2.97 15.84 13.69
CA ILE A 218 -2.77 14.41 13.39
C ILE A 218 -2.20 13.68 14.62
N THR A 219 -1.29 14.33 15.34
CA THR A 219 -0.63 13.74 16.52
C THR A 219 -1.61 13.44 17.65
N ASN A 220 -2.55 14.34 17.89
CA ASN A 220 -3.52 14.20 18.97
C ASN A 220 -4.90 13.73 18.50
N LEU A 221 -5.06 13.41 17.22
CA LEU A 221 -6.30 12.89 16.61
C LEU A 221 -7.49 13.79 16.86
N ARG A 222 -7.38 15.08 16.48
CA ARG A 222 -8.45 16.05 16.68
C ARG A 222 -8.51 17.08 15.56
N PHE A 223 -9.68 17.57 15.29
CA PHE A 223 -9.91 18.77 14.49
C PHE A 223 -9.90 19.98 15.40
N VAL A 224 -9.26 21.04 14.98
CA VAL A 224 -9.01 22.20 15.81
C VAL A 224 -9.36 23.47 15.04
N ARG A 225 -9.93 24.44 15.75
CA ARG A 225 -10.14 25.81 15.29
C ARG A 225 -9.11 26.71 15.97
N LEU A 226 -8.31 27.38 15.19
CA LEU A 226 -7.20 28.22 15.62
C LEU A 226 -7.51 29.71 15.36
N LEU A 227 -7.18 30.58 16.31
CA LEU A 227 -7.16 32.03 16.13
C LEU A 227 -5.74 32.54 16.43
N ASN A 228 -5.08 33.12 15.44
CA ASN A 228 -3.69 33.57 15.54
C ASN A 228 -2.70 32.48 16.03
N GLY A 229 -2.97 31.21 15.68
CA GLY A 229 -2.19 30.06 16.11
C GLY A 229 -2.57 29.48 17.48
N ASP A 230 -3.44 30.16 18.23
CA ASP A 230 -3.94 29.66 19.52
C ASP A 230 -5.22 28.83 19.32
N GLU A 231 -5.26 27.68 19.98
CA GLU A 231 -6.42 26.80 19.97
C GLU A 231 -7.63 27.44 20.66
N GLN A 232 -8.76 27.50 19.95
CA GLN A 232 -10.01 28.02 20.47
C GLN A 232 -10.97 26.93 20.87
N VAL A 233 -11.12 25.95 19.97
CA VAL A 233 -11.99 24.77 20.15
C VAL A 233 -11.34 23.59 19.46
N SER A 234 -11.44 22.42 20.10
CA SER A 234 -11.05 21.16 19.45
C SER A 234 -12.13 20.10 19.57
N VAL A 235 -12.20 19.23 18.59
CA VAL A 235 -13.07 18.05 18.58
C VAL A 235 -12.20 16.84 18.26
N ARG A 236 -12.18 15.88 19.16
CA ARG A 236 -11.43 14.65 18.95
C ARG A 236 -12.05 13.84 17.81
N SER A 237 -11.21 13.39 16.90
CA SER A 237 -11.64 12.55 15.78
C SER A 237 -10.47 11.67 15.31
N PRO A 238 -10.64 10.35 15.32
CA PRO A 238 -9.64 9.44 14.75
C PRO A 238 -9.35 9.69 13.25
N TYR A 239 -10.28 10.31 12.55
CA TYR A 239 -10.12 10.65 11.13
C TYR A 239 -9.10 11.78 10.89
N ALA A 240 -8.71 12.51 11.92
CA ALA A 240 -7.65 13.50 11.80
C ALA A 240 -6.30 12.90 11.37
N ALA A 241 -6.07 11.60 11.61
CA ALA A 241 -4.83 10.92 11.22
C ALA A 241 -4.61 10.85 9.70
N GLY A 242 -5.66 10.75 8.92
CA GLY A 242 -5.59 10.54 7.46
C GLY A 242 -5.85 11.79 6.61
N VAL A 243 -5.90 12.97 7.21
CA VAL A 243 -6.25 14.20 6.49
C VAL A 243 -5.19 14.59 5.47
N SER A 244 -5.60 14.74 4.23
CA SER A 244 -4.79 15.24 3.12
C SER A 244 -5.12 16.69 2.74
N GLU A 245 -6.41 17.06 2.77
CA GLU A 245 -6.90 18.37 2.40
C GLU A 245 -8.01 18.84 3.35
N GLY A 246 -8.12 20.15 3.53
CA GLY A 246 -9.16 20.78 4.33
C GLY A 246 -9.80 21.95 3.63
N LEU A 247 -11.10 22.16 3.86
CA LEU A 247 -11.87 23.29 3.37
C LEU A 247 -12.90 23.73 4.42
N ALA A 248 -13.02 25.03 4.65
CA ALA A 248 -14.03 25.60 5.51
C ALA A 248 -15.15 26.24 4.67
N VAL A 249 -16.38 25.74 4.82
CA VAL A 249 -17.56 26.22 4.10
C VAL A 249 -18.67 26.54 5.10
N ASN A 250 -19.20 27.76 5.06
CA ASN A 250 -20.25 28.21 5.99
C ASN A 250 -19.91 27.99 7.47
N GLY A 251 -18.64 28.13 7.86
CA GLY A 251 -18.17 27.93 9.23
C GLY A 251 -18.08 26.45 9.67
N GLN A 252 -18.30 25.53 8.76
CA GLN A 252 -18.08 24.12 8.97
C GLN A 252 -16.76 23.67 8.32
N TYR A 253 -16.05 22.75 8.97
CA TYR A 253 -14.79 22.21 8.46
C TYR A 253 -15.03 20.88 7.76
N TYR A 254 -14.64 20.82 6.51
CA TYR A 254 -14.65 19.63 5.67
C TYR A 254 -13.23 19.17 5.41
N VAL A 255 -12.99 17.88 5.50
CA VAL A 255 -11.66 17.29 5.28
C VAL A 255 -11.74 16.09 4.37
N LEU A 256 -10.78 15.98 3.49
CA LEU A 256 -10.51 14.79 2.70
C LEU A 256 -9.45 13.97 3.41
N GLY A 257 -9.75 12.69 3.65
CA GLY A 257 -8.79 11.74 4.22
C GLY A 257 -9.08 10.34 3.73
N GLU A 258 -8.03 9.65 3.23
CA GLU A 258 -8.11 8.29 2.69
C GLU A 258 -9.27 8.08 1.70
N ALA A 259 -9.41 8.99 0.74
CA ALA A 259 -10.47 9.02 -0.27
C ALA A 259 -11.90 9.16 0.27
N ASN A 260 -12.09 9.61 1.51
CA ASN A 260 -13.39 9.90 2.10
C ASN A 260 -13.50 11.37 2.52
N LEU A 261 -14.71 11.92 2.43
CA LEU A 261 -15.01 13.27 2.86
C LEU A 261 -15.69 13.27 4.24
N TYR A 262 -15.12 14.02 5.18
CA TYR A 262 -15.64 14.16 6.54
C TYR A 262 -16.05 15.61 6.81
N ARG A 263 -17.08 15.80 7.64
CA ARG A 263 -17.51 17.11 8.13
C ARG A 263 -17.42 17.13 9.65
N THR A 264 -16.85 18.19 10.20
CA THR A 264 -16.74 18.37 11.66
C THR A 264 -17.71 19.43 12.14
N ASP A 265 -18.44 19.12 13.22
CA ASP A 265 -19.26 20.05 13.97
C ASP A 265 -18.55 20.45 15.28
N PHE A 266 -18.06 21.68 15.35
CA PHE A 266 -17.41 22.21 16.54
C PHE A 266 -18.40 22.66 17.64
N SER A 267 -19.72 22.55 17.43
CA SER A 267 -20.74 22.93 18.43
C SER A 267 -20.88 21.92 19.58
N ALA A 268 -20.39 20.69 19.38
CA ALA A 268 -20.57 19.59 20.34
C ALA A 268 -19.72 19.70 21.63
N GLY A 269 -18.85 20.72 21.74
CA GLY A 269 -17.97 20.91 22.90
C GLY A 269 -16.68 20.13 22.84
N GLN A 270 -15.81 20.35 23.83
CA GLN A 270 -14.57 19.58 23.94
C GLN A 270 -14.89 18.17 24.46
N PRO A 271 -14.48 17.09 23.76
CA PRO A 271 -14.46 15.78 24.37
C PRO A 271 -13.38 15.77 25.48
N ASP A 272 -13.66 15.05 26.54
CA ASP A 272 -12.65 14.80 27.58
C ASP A 272 -11.37 14.19 26.98
N GLU A 273 -10.21 14.50 27.53
CA GLU A 273 -8.96 13.82 27.14
C GLU A 273 -9.14 12.30 27.33
N PRO A 274 -8.55 11.47 26.44
CA PRO A 274 -8.69 10.03 26.59
C PRO A 274 -8.11 9.57 27.93
N GLU A 275 -8.89 8.81 28.67
CA GLU A 275 -8.48 8.28 29.98
C GLU A 275 -7.38 7.21 29.85
N GLN A 276 -7.33 6.52 28.70
CA GLN A 276 -6.42 5.40 28.46
C GLN A 276 -5.68 5.59 27.14
N THR A 277 -4.39 5.25 27.16
CA THR A 277 -3.57 5.18 25.95
C THR A 277 -3.10 3.76 25.75
N LEU A 278 -3.34 3.20 24.56
CA LEU A 278 -2.81 1.91 24.12
C LEU A 278 -1.69 2.14 23.11
N ARG A 279 -0.49 1.67 23.40
CA ARG A 279 0.67 1.79 22.52
C ARG A 279 0.79 0.59 21.61
N VAL A 280 0.73 0.84 20.30
CA VAL A 280 0.81 -0.19 19.26
C VAL A 280 2.15 -0.07 18.54
N LEU A 281 3.00 -1.07 18.70
CA LEU A 281 4.34 -1.10 18.10
C LEU A 281 4.27 -1.65 16.67
N ASN A 282 4.92 -0.97 15.73
CA ASN A 282 4.92 -1.25 14.31
C ASN A 282 3.53 -1.28 13.67
N GLY A 283 2.57 -0.59 14.28
CA GLY A 283 1.24 -0.36 13.73
C GLY A 283 1.16 0.93 12.92
N TYR A 284 0.14 1.01 12.08
CA TYR A 284 -0.26 2.22 11.37
C TYR A 284 -1.77 2.40 11.57
N ALA A 285 -2.20 3.66 11.69
CA ALA A 285 -3.62 3.96 11.77
C ALA A 285 -4.33 3.56 10.47
N ASP A 286 -5.19 2.57 10.56
CA ASP A 286 -6.07 2.17 9.47
C ASP A 286 -7.55 2.40 9.84
N GLU A 287 -8.46 2.03 8.95
CA GLU A 287 -9.90 2.22 9.16
C GLU A 287 -10.43 1.38 10.33
N THR A 288 -9.89 0.19 10.55
CA THR A 288 -10.25 -0.68 11.67
C THR A 288 -9.86 -0.06 13.01
N ASP A 289 -8.71 0.57 13.08
CA ASP A 289 -8.22 1.29 14.26
C ASP A 289 -9.08 2.53 14.55
N ARG A 290 -9.46 3.26 13.51
CA ARG A 290 -10.38 4.40 13.65
C ARG A 290 -11.73 3.96 14.16
N ALA A 291 -12.28 2.88 13.60
CA ALA A 291 -13.54 2.30 14.08
C ALA A 291 -13.45 1.84 15.53
N PHE A 292 -12.30 1.27 15.95
CA PHE A 292 -12.06 0.94 17.36
C PHE A 292 -12.11 2.18 18.26
N MET A 293 -11.41 3.26 17.90
CA MET A 293 -11.39 4.51 18.69
C MET A 293 -12.76 5.20 18.72
N ILE A 294 -13.59 5.02 17.70
CA ILE A 294 -14.99 5.50 17.71
C ILE A 294 -15.83 4.70 18.70
N ALA A 295 -15.69 3.37 18.68
CA ALA A 295 -16.40 2.51 19.62
C ALA A 295 -15.90 2.67 21.08
N HIS A 296 -14.67 3.15 21.26
CA HIS A 296 -13.99 3.34 22.54
C HIS A 296 -13.48 4.78 22.67
N PRO A 297 -14.36 5.79 22.82
CA PRO A 297 -14.00 7.21 22.76
C PRO A 297 -13.04 7.67 23.88
N ASN A 298 -12.94 6.89 24.96
CA ASN A 298 -11.99 7.11 26.05
C ASN A 298 -10.58 6.51 25.81
N VAL A 299 -10.38 5.85 24.64
CA VAL A 299 -9.08 5.23 24.28
C VAL A 299 -8.40 6.02 23.19
N LYS A 300 -7.10 6.25 23.34
CA LYS A 300 -6.19 6.74 22.30
C LYS A 300 -5.25 5.62 21.89
N LEU A 301 -5.12 5.36 20.58
CA LEU A 301 -4.04 4.54 20.03
C LEU A 301 -2.83 5.42 19.77
N GLU A 302 -1.66 5.03 20.28
CA GLU A 302 -0.39 5.66 20.04
C GLU A 302 0.52 4.67 19.29
N TYR A 303 0.95 5.05 18.07
CA TYR A 303 1.76 4.18 17.22
C TYR A 303 3.24 4.44 17.48
N VAL A 304 3.93 3.40 17.91
CA VAL A 304 5.38 3.42 18.18
C VAL A 304 6.06 2.70 17.02
N GLN A 305 7.03 3.36 16.37
CA GLN A 305 7.82 2.76 15.30
C GLN A 305 9.19 2.38 15.83
N PHE A 306 9.61 1.14 15.55
CA PHE A 306 10.97 0.72 15.79
C PHE A 306 11.88 1.22 14.65
N GLN A 307 13.00 1.85 15.02
CA GLN A 307 14.04 2.24 14.09
C GLN A 307 15.34 1.52 14.45
N GLU A 308 15.91 0.78 13.52
CA GLU A 308 17.17 0.02 13.71
C GLU A 308 18.43 0.90 13.89
N SER A 309 18.28 2.19 14.19
CA SER A 309 19.39 3.14 14.22
C SER A 309 20.42 2.92 15.35
N ASP A 310 20.11 2.06 16.34
CA ASP A 310 20.92 1.96 17.56
C ASP A 310 21.71 0.64 17.69
N GLY A 311 21.82 -0.14 16.61
CA GLY A 311 22.59 -1.38 16.56
C GLY A 311 21.97 -2.55 17.34
N LEU A 312 20.70 -2.42 17.74
CA LEU A 312 19.89 -3.48 18.31
C LEU A 312 18.90 -3.98 17.25
N ASP A 313 18.76 -5.29 17.14
CA ASP A 313 17.65 -5.85 16.36
C ASP A 313 16.32 -5.70 17.12
N PHE A 314 15.23 -5.84 16.38
CA PHE A 314 13.88 -5.69 16.91
C PHE A 314 13.56 -6.67 18.05
N GLY A 315 13.98 -7.93 17.92
CA GLY A 315 13.78 -8.95 18.96
C GLY A 315 14.52 -8.62 20.25
N GLN A 316 15.76 -8.14 20.16
CA GLN A 316 16.55 -7.68 21.32
C GLN A 316 15.90 -6.48 22.00
N ALA A 317 15.36 -5.53 21.21
CA ALA A 317 14.68 -4.37 21.75
C ALA A 317 13.41 -4.75 22.55
N LEU A 318 12.65 -5.77 22.10
CA LEU A 318 11.52 -6.34 22.83
C LEU A 318 11.96 -7.03 24.13
N ILE A 319 13.01 -7.88 24.08
CA ILE A 319 13.54 -8.61 25.23
C ILE A 319 14.05 -7.66 26.32
N THR A 320 14.82 -6.66 25.94
CA THR A 320 15.43 -5.72 26.89
C THR A 320 14.42 -4.74 27.50
N GLY A 321 13.23 -4.61 26.91
CA GLY A 321 12.21 -3.66 27.36
C GLY A 321 12.57 -2.20 27.07
N MET A 322 13.43 -1.96 26.11
CA MET A 322 13.77 -0.61 25.66
C MET A 322 12.61 0.06 24.93
N LEU A 323 11.72 -0.76 24.34
CA LEU A 323 10.50 -0.29 23.71
C LEU A 323 9.34 -0.35 24.71
N SER A 324 8.65 0.78 24.87
CA SER A 324 7.43 0.84 25.68
C SER A 324 6.23 0.65 24.74
N TYR A 325 5.59 -0.51 24.82
CA TYR A 325 4.41 -0.84 24.03
C TYR A 325 3.42 -1.66 24.84
N ASP A 326 2.20 -1.76 24.40
CA ASP A 326 1.15 -2.61 24.98
C ASP A 326 0.84 -3.79 24.02
N VAL A 327 0.74 -3.49 22.73
CA VAL A 327 0.53 -4.46 21.65
C VAL A 327 1.65 -4.30 20.62
N ALA A 328 2.16 -5.41 20.11
CA ALA A 328 3.09 -5.39 18.98
C ALA A 328 2.64 -6.34 17.88
N SER A 329 2.94 -5.98 16.64
CA SER A 329 2.85 -6.88 15.49
C SER A 329 4.20 -7.55 15.28
N ILE A 330 4.21 -8.89 15.25
CA ILE A 330 5.39 -9.69 14.96
C ILE A 330 5.07 -10.78 13.95
N SER A 331 6.12 -11.38 13.41
CA SER A 331 6.01 -12.55 12.53
C SER A 331 6.84 -13.72 13.04
N ASN A 332 6.61 -14.93 12.48
CA ASN A 332 7.46 -16.10 12.78
C ASN A 332 8.94 -15.87 12.41
N VAL A 333 9.22 -14.97 11.48
CA VAL A 333 10.59 -14.62 11.07
C VAL A 333 11.14 -13.36 11.77
N THR A 334 10.43 -12.83 12.75
CA THR A 334 10.98 -11.78 13.63
C THR A 334 12.19 -12.35 14.38
N PRO A 335 13.32 -11.64 14.40
CA PRO A 335 14.49 -12.08 15.16
C PRO A 335 14.14 -12.44 16.61
N ALA A 336 14.65 -13.57 17.09
CA ALA A 336 14.35 -14.11 18.41
C ALA A 336 12.87 -14.41 18.73
N ALA A 337 11.98 -14.55 17.73
CA ALA A 337 10.56 -14.83 17.96
C ALA A 337 10.32 -16.11 18.80
N ASP A 338 11.08 -17.17 18.57
CA ASP A 338 11.11 -18.40 19.38
C ASP A 338 11.46 -18.12 20.85
N SER A 339 12.54 -17.38 21.09
CA SER A 339 12.97 -16.96 22.43
C SER A 339 11.91 -16.07 23.12
N LEU A 340 11.27 -15.18 22.39
CA LEU A 340 10.18 -14.34 22.91
C LEU A 340 9.01 -15.21 23.40
N MET A 341 8.65 -16.28 22.62
CA MET A 341 7.58 -17.20 23.00
C MET A 341 7.97 -18.06 24.21
N ASP A 342 9.18 -18.62 24.22
CA ASP A 342 9.60 -19.65 25.19
C ASP A 342 10.04 -19.05 26.52
N LYS A 343 10.61 -17.83 26.54
CA LYS A 343 11.20 -17.20 27.74
C LYS A 343 10.24 -16.23 28.47
N GLY A 344 8.96 -16.15 28.04
CA GLY A 344 7.94 -15.39 28.77
C GLY A 344 7.95 -13.88 28.49
N TYR A 345 8.49 -13.48 27.35
CA TYR A 345 8.44 -12.08 26.88
C TYR A 345 7.15 -11.72 26.17
N MET A 346 6.25 -12.68 26.00
CA MET A 346 4.89 -12.51 25.49
C MET A 346 3.89 -12.91 26.56
N MET A 347 2.78 -12.16 26.63
CA MET A 347 1.68 -12.49 27.53
C MET A 347 0.90 -13.68 27.00
N ASP A 348 0.45 -14.56 27.92
CA ASP A 348 -0.51 -15.63 27.59
C ASP A 348 -1.88 -15.04 27.28
N LEU A 349 -2.25 -15.01 26.01
CA LEU A 349 -3.52 -14.50 25.51
C LEU A 349 -4.70 -15.43 25.79
N SER A 350 -4.48 -16.69 26.23
CA SER A 350 -5.54 -17.62 26.60
C SER A 350 -6.35 -17.18 27.84
N GLN A 351 -5.88 -16.14 28.54
CA GLN A 351 -6.60 -15.47 29.62
C GLN A 351 -7.88 -14.75 29.12
N SER A 352 -7.93 -14.38 27.82
CA SER A 352 -9.16 -13.92 27.17
C SER A 352 -9.91 -15.13 26.56
N PRO A 353 -11.12 -15.46 27.05
CA PRO A 353 -11.92 -16.53 26.47
C PRO A 353 -12.24 -16.29 25.00
N GLU A 354 -12.46 -15.04 24.61
CA GLU A 354 -12.74 -14.66 23.22
C GLU A 354 -11.57 -14.94 22.29
N LEU A 355 -10.34 -14.52 22.68
CA LEU A 355 -9.14 -14.76 21.87
C LEU A 355 -8.85 -16.27 21.76
N LEU A 356 -9.02 -17.00 22.87
CA LEU A 356 -8.84 -18.44 22.89
C LEU A 356 -9.85 -19.15 21.97
N GLU A 357 -11.10 -18.72 21.96
CA GLU A 357 -12.13 -19.29 21.07
C GLU A 357 -11.80 -19.03 19.60
N LYS A 358 -11.35 -17.81 19.26
CA LYS A 358 -10.90 -17.46 17.91
C LYS A 358 -9.71 -18.32 17.50
N ALA A 359 -8.69 -18.42 18.33
CA ALA A 359 -7.49 -19.21 18.05
C ALA A 359 -7.79 -20.69 17.77
N LYS A 360 -8.73 -21.28 18.50
CA LYS A 360 -9.16 -22.68 18.33
C LYS A 360 -9.95 -22.95 17.04
N LYS A 361 -10.41 -21.92 16.35
CA LYS A 361 -11.09 -22.03 15.05
C LYS A 361 -10.12 -21.87 13.88
N MET A 362 -8.86 -21.56 14.13
CA MET A 362 -7.84 -21.46 13.08
C MET A 362 -7.44 -22.84 12.59
N TYR A 363 -6.82 -22.92 11.42
CA TYR A 363 -6.30 -24.19 10.88
C TYR A 363 -5.27 -24.84 11.81
N ASP A 364 -5.24 -26.16 11.87
CA ASP A 364 -4.33 -26.94 12.74
C ASP A 364 -2.85 -26.54 12.64
N PRO A 365 -2.25 -26.31 11.45
CA PRO A 365 -0.86 -25.85 11.36
C PRO A 365 -0.64 -24.50 12.04
N ILE A 366 -1.60 -23.58 11.92
CA ILE A 366 -1.57 -22.29 12.61
C ILE A 366 -1.66 -22.50 14.12
N GLN A 367 -2.61 -23.30 14.59
CA GLN A 367 -2.75 -23.62 16.02
C GLN A 367 -1.45 -24.23 16.57
N SER A 368 -0.82 -25.13 15.83
CA SER A 368 0.44 -25.77 16.23
C SER A 368 1.58 -24.75 16.40
N PHE A 369 1.56 -23.66 15.66
CA PHE A 369 2.54 -22.58 15.77
C PHE A 369 2.24 -21.63 16.94
N ILE A 370 0.99 -21.17 17.10
CA ILE A 370 0.63 -20.09 18.03
C ILE A 370 0.52 -20.55 19.49
N PHE A 371 0.34 -21.83 19.75
CA PHE A 371 0.29 -22.38 21.10
C PHE A 371 1.66 -22.91 21.56
N ARG A 372 2.09 -22.52 22.77
CA ARG A 372 3.25 -23.07 23.48
C ARG A 372 2.83 -23.55 24.87
N ASP A 373 3.11 -24.80 25.19
CA ASP A 373 2.74 -25.42 26.48
C ASP A 373 1.29 -25.16 26.88
N GLY A 374 0.37 -25.17 25.89
CA GLY A 374 -1.04 -24.92 26.07
C GLY A 374 -1.45 -23.45 26.25
N LYS A 375 -0.51 -22.51 26.16
CA LYS A 375 -0.73 -21.07 26.22
C LYS A 375 -0.81 -20.48 24.81
N LEU A 376 -1.71 -19.53 24.62
CA LEU A 376 -1.82 -18.76 23.37
C LEU A 376 -0.83 -17.60 23.40
N MET A 377 0.22 -17.67 22.60
CA MET A 377 1.30 -16.67 22.62
C MET A 377 1.13 -15.56 21.59
N ILE A 378 0.57 -15.90 20.43
CA ILE A 378 0.37 -14.97 19.30
C ILE A 378 -1.06 -15.16 18.79
N LEU A 379 -1.75 -14.08 18.42
CA LEU A 379 -3.00 -14.15 17.66
C LEU A 379 -2.79 -13.65 16.24
N PRO A 380 -2.79 -14.53 15.22
CA PRO A 380 -2.57 -14.17 13.84
C PRO A 380 -3.65 -13.27 13.24
N TYR A 381 -3.21 -12.40 12.32
CA TYR A 381 -4.10 -11.60 11.50
C TYR A 381 -3.79 -11.70 9.99
N SER A 382 -2.66 -12.30 9.61
CA SER A 382 -2.31 -12.54 8.21
C SER A 382 -1.43 -13.76 8.06
N VAL A 383 -1.58 -14.47 6.95
CA VAL A 383 -0.76 -15.60 6.55
C VAL A 383 -0.39 -15.51 5.07
N GLU A 384 0.88 -15.74 4.78
CA GLU A 384 1.43 -15.83 3.43
C GLU A 384 2.27 -17.12 3.31
N ALA A 385 2.62 -17.52 2.11
CA ALA A 385 3.73 -18.43 1.88
C ALA A 385 4.92 -17.64 1.31
N ARG A 386 6.13 -18.16 1.50
CA ARG A 386 7.34 -17.60 0.92
C ARG A 386 8.05 -18.61 0.03
N GLY A 387 8.71 -18.10 -1.01
CA GLY A 387 9.45 -18.94 -1.94
C GLY A 387 8.55 -19.84 -2.78
N LEU A 388 7.31 -19.43 -3.07
CA LEU A 388 6.48 -20.11 -4.03
C LEU A 388 7.02 -19.92 -5.42
N ILE A 389 6.95 -20.98 -6.22
CA ILE A 389 7.20 -20.91 -7.66
C ILE A 389 5.85 -21.06 -8.35
N GLN A 390 5.50 -20.10 -9.19
CA GLN A 390 4.28 -20.15 -10.00
C GLN A 390 4.65 -20.37 -11.46
N TYR A 391 3.90 -21.22 -12.16
CA TYR A 391 4.08 -21.35 -13.61
C TYR A 391 3.04 -20.53 -14.36
N ASN A 392 3.46 -19.92 -15.47
CA ASN A 392 2.54 -19.25 -16.38
C ASN A 392 2.06 -20.27 -17.43
N GLN A 393 0.76 -20.55 -17.43
CA GLN A 393 0.16 -21.57 -18.29
C GLN A 393 0.30 -21.25 -19.78
N GLU A 394 0.16 -19.98 -20.16
CA GLU A 394 0.26 -19.55 -21.57
C GLU A 394 1.70 -19.66 -22.08
N ASN A 395 2.68 -19.19 -21.27
CA ASN A 395 4.08 -19.26 -21.63
C ASN A 395 4.58 -20.71 -21.67
N LEU A 396 4.10 -21.55 -20.73
CA LEU A 396 4.41 -22.98 -20.72
C LEU A 396 3.91 -23.67 -22.00
N GLN A 397 2.69 -23.39 -22.42
CA GLN A 397 2.11 -23.90 -23.68
C GLN A 397 2.84 -23.34 -24.91
N ALA A 398 3.20 -22.05 -24.91
CA ALA A 398 3.95 -21.44 -25.99
C ALA A 398 5.36 -22.08 -26.15
N ALA A 399 5.94 -22.53 -25.04
CA ALA A 399 7.18 -23.31 -25.01
C ALA A 399 6.99 -24.79 -25.42
N GLY A 400 5.75 -25.23 -25.73
CA GLY A 400 5.45 -26.62 -26.07
C GLY A 400 5.42 -27.57 -24.89
N MET A 401 5.32 -27.04 -23.67
CA MET A 401 5.36 -27.78 -22.41
C MET A 401 4.00 -27.87 -21.76
N SER A 402 3.87 -28.77 -20.80
CA SER A 402 2.72 -28.95 -19.92
C SER A 402 3.16 -28.92 -18.46
N PRO A 403 2.25 -28.78 -17.48
CA PRO A 403 2.60 -28.85 -16.06
C PRO A 403 3.29 -30.17 -15.63
N ALA A 404 3.10 -31.26 -16.40
CA ALA A 404 3.74 -32.54 -16.14
C ALA A 404 5.27 -32.54 -16.45
N ASP A 405 5.71 -31.58 -17.29
CA ASP A 405 7.09 -31.43 -17.72
C ASP A 405 7.89 -30.50 -16.78
N LEU A 406 7.23 -29.91 -15.79
CA LEU A 406 7.88 -29.04 -14.80
C LEU A 406 8.82 -29.84 -13.88
N PRO A 407 9.94 -29.24 -13.45
CA PRO A 407 10.88 -29.88 -12.55
C PRO A 407 10.25 -30.26 -11.22
N LYS A 408 10.60 -31.43 -10.68
CA LYS A 408 10.06 -32.02 -9.45
C LYS A 408 11.02 -31.96 -8.27
N THR A 409 12.32 -31.74 -8.55
CA THR A 409 13.37 -31.58 -7.55
C THR A 409 14.19 -30.34 -7.81
N MET A 410 14.89 -29.86 -6.80
CA MET A 410 15.77 -28.69 -6.95
C MET A 410 16.91 -28.96 -7.96
N GLU A 411 17.37 -30.20 -8.05
CA GLU A 411 18.38 -30.57 -9.04
C GLU A 411 17.84 -30.49 -10.46
N GLU A 412 16.61 -31.01 -10.71
CA GLU A 412 15.93 -30.90 -12.00
C GLU A 412 15.60 -29.42 -12.35
N TYR A 413 15.26 -28.62 -11.34
CA TYR A 413 15.00 -27.19 -11.54
C TYR A 413 16.24 -26.44 -12.05
N LEU A 414 17.38 -26.70 -11.44
CA LEU A 414 18.64 -26.11 -11.87
C LEU A 414 19.06 -26.64 -13.26
N ASP A 415 18.88 -27.92 -13.54
CA ASP A 415 19.13 -28.52 -14.87
C ASP A 415 18.20 -27.91 -15.93
N PHE A 416 16.90 -27.72 -15.60
CA PHE A 416 15.93 -27.05 -16.48
C PHE A 416 16.41 -25.65 -16.90
N VAL A 417 16.90 -24.85 -15.94
CA VAL A 417 17.43 -23.51 -16.23
C VAL A 417 18.68 -23.59 -17.09
N ILE A 418 19.61 -24.53 -16.82
CA ILE A 418 20.84 -24.72 -17.53
C ILE A 418 20.58 -25.19 -18.99
N ASP A 419 19.73 -26.19 -19.15
CA ASP A 419 19.43 -26.78 -20.45
C ASP A 419 18.62 -25.79 -21.31
N TRP A 420 17.66 -25.10 -20.73
CA TRP A 420 16.94 -24.03 -21.43
C TRP A 420 17.88 -22.97 -21.98
N GLN A 421 18.80 -22.49 -21.17
CA GLN A 421 19.75 -21.47 -21.57
C GLN A 421 20.77 -22.00 -22.66
N ALA A 422 21.12 -23.27 -22.57
CA ALA A 422 21.99 -23.88 -23.57
C ALA A 422 21.30 -24.05 -24.94
N GLU A 423 20.01 -24.35 -24.96
CA GLU A 423 19.20 -24.55 -26.16
C GLU A 423 18.69 -23.23 -26.75
N HIS A 424 18.41 -22.23 -25.94
CA HIS A 424 17.76 -20.98 -26.32
C HIS A 424 18.58 -19.73 -26.00
N GLY A 425 19.86 -19.89 -25.68
CA GLY A 425 20.74 -18.85 -25.11
C GLY A 425 21.15 -17.71 -26.01
N ASP A 426 20.57 -17.59 -27.21
CA ASP A 426 20.66 -16.38 -28.02
C ASP A 426 19.40 -15.53 -27.81
N PRO A 427 19.44 -14.46 -26.96
CA PRO A 427 18.30 -13.62 -26.72
C PRO A 427 17.73 -12.93 -27.96
N GLU A 428 18.52 -12.86 -29.07
CA GLU A 428 18.03 -12.31 -30.35
C GLU A 428 17.23 -13.32 -31.19
N SER A 429 17.30 -14.63 -30.86
CA SER A 429 16.72 -15.69 -31.68
C SER A 429 15.36 -16.22 -31.19
N HIS A 430 14.95 -15.97 -29.98
CA HIS A 430 13.70 -16.50 -29.42
C HIS A 430 12.87 -15.44 -28.71
N GLU A 431 11.66 -15.36 -29.16
CA GLU A 431 10.49 -14.63 -28.62
C GLU A 431 10.48 -14.58 -27.08
N ASP A 432 11.14 -13.62 -26.46
CA ASP A 432 10.92 -13.09 -25.11
C ASP A 432 10.54 -14.10 -23.99
N ILE A 433 10.71 -15.43 -24.19
CA ILE A 433 10.39 -16.45 -23.18
C ILE A 433 11.66 -16.87 -22.45
N VAL A 434 11.64 -16.70 -21.12
CA VAL A 434 12.73 -17.12 -20.22
C VAL A 434 12.27 -18.24 -19.28
N PRO A 435 13.17 -19.13 -18.82
CA PRO A 435 12.75 -20.25 -17.99
C PRO A 435 12.22 -19.79 -16.64
N VAL A 436 12.86 -18.81 -16.02
CA VAL A 436 12.51 -18.32 -14.66
C VAL A 436 12.71 -16.82 -14.56
N VAL A 437 11.81 -16.15 -13.83
CA VAL A 437 11.95 -14.78 -13.33
C VAL A 437 11.74 -14.78 -11.82
N GLY A 438 12.58 -14.08 -11.08
CA GLY A 438 12.45 -13.91 -9.62
C GLY A 438 11.78 -12.58 -9.24
N ASP A 439 11.22 -12.54 -8.02
CA ASP A 439 10.68 -11.33 -7.40
C ASP A 439 11.79 -10.34 -6.97
N VAL A 440 13.05 -10.77 -7.01
CA VAL A 440 14.21 -9.93 -6.70
C VAL A 440 14.73 -9.31 -7.97
N ASN A 441 15.01 -8.03 -7.97
CA ASN A 441 15.53 -7.23 -9.08
C ASN A 441 16.84 -7.80 -9.73
N ILE A 442 17.31 -8.95 -9.25
CA ILE A 442 18.49 -9.64 -9.75
C ILE A 442 18.15 -11.13 -9.87
N TYR A 443 17.88 -11.55 -11.08
CA TYR A 443 17.55 -12.92 -11.46
C TYR A 443 18.50 -13.99 -10.86
N GLN A 444 19.79 -13.72 -10.86
CA GLN A 444 20.84 -14.59 -10.33
C GLN A 444 20.70 -14.82 -8.81
N MET A 445 20.33 -13.78 -8.06
CA MET A 445 20.10 -13.87 -6.62
C MET A 445 18.84 -14.71 -6.31
N GLY A 446 17.81 -14.62 -7.15
CA GLY A 446 16.58 -15.42 -7.01
C GLY A 446 16.86 -16.92 -7.03
N LEU A 447 17.65 -17.38 -8.03
CA LEU A 447 17.99 -18.78 -8.19
C LEU A 447 18.76 -19.34 -6.97
N LEU A 448 19.77 -18.60 -6.51
CA LEU A 448 20.53 -18.94 -5.30
C LEU A 448 19.64 -18.98 -4.05
N SER A 449 18.75 -17.99 -3.90
CA SER A 449 17.80 -17.92 -2.77
C SER A 449 16.84 -19.10 -2.73
N GLU A 450 16.27 -19.50 -3.87
CA GLU A 450 15.37 -20.65 -3.96
C GLU A 450 16.07 -21.96 -3.58
N MET A 451 17.27 -22.18 -4.11
CA MET A 451 18.08 -23.33 -3.76
C MET A 451 18.39 -23.39 -2.26
N MET A 452 18.79 -22.27 -1.67
CA MET A 452 19.10 -22.19 -0.24
C MET A 452 17.85 -22.43 0.63
N ARG A 453 16.70 -21.87 0.25
CA ARG A 453 15.43 -22.10 0.96
C ARG A 453 15.02 -23.57 0.95
N ALA A 454 15.05 -24.21 -0.24
CA ALA A 454 14.71 -25.61 -0.37
C ALA A 454 15.65 -26.49 0.47
N TYR A 455 16.95 -26.19 0.42
CA TYR A 455 17.96 -26.93 1.19
C TYR A 455 17.75 -26.77 2.72
N SER A 456 17.57 -25.55 3.20
CA SER A 456 17.30 -25.29 4.62
C SER A 456 16.01 -25.96 5.11
N ALA A 457 14.95 -25.92 4.29
CA ALA A 457 13.68 -26.58 4.61
C ALA A 457 13.86 -28.11 4.70
N HIS A 458 14.65 -28.73 3.84
CA HIS A 458 14.99 -30.15 3.90
C HIS A 458 15.68 -30.52 5.23
N TYR A 459 16.69 -29.74 5.62
CA TYR A 459 17.44 -29.99 6.87
C TYR A 459 16.58 -29.80 8.12
N ARG A 460 15.77 -28.77 8.19
CA ARG A 460 14.82 -28.57 9.31
C ARG A 460 13.91 -29.78 9.50
N ARG A 461 13.37 -30.32 8.41
CA ARG A 461 12.48 -31.50 8.46
C ARG A 461 13.20 -32.78 8.86
N SER A 462 14.47 -32.90 8.55
CA SER A 462 15.27 -34.04 8.97
C SER A 462 15.64 -34.03 10.45
N GLY A 463 15.41 -32.90 11.16
CA GLY A 463 15.82 -32.69 12.54
C GLY A 463 17.34 -32.60 12.74
N LEU A 464 18.07 -32.40 11.64
CA LEU A 464 19.51 -32.21 11.66
C LEU A 464 19.85 -30.71 11.74
N ASP A 465 21.01 -30.44 12.31
CA ASP A 465 21.58 -29.10 12.26
C ASP A 465 21.90 -28.70 10.83
N LEU A 466 21.54 -27.47 10.46
CA LEU A 466 21.81 -26.94 9.14
C LEU A 466 23.34 -26.82 8.95
N ASP A 467 23.85 -27.56 7.96
CA ASP A 467 25.26 -27.57 7.54
C ASP A 467 25.34 -27.44 6.01
N PHE A 468 25.97 -26.39 5.54
CA PHE A 468 26.17 -26.15 4.11
C PHE A 468 27.41 -26.87 3.55
N ASN A 469 28.20 -27.55 4.39
CA ASN A 469 29.35 -28.32 3.97
C ASN A 469 29.02 -29.80 3.68
N THR A 470 27.93 -30.05 2.98
CA THR A 470 27.53 -31.42 2.59
C THR A 470 27.77 -31.68 1.10
N PRO A 471 27.94 -32.95 0.70
CA PRO A 471 28.06 -33.27 -0.73
C PRO A 471 26.84 -32.81 -1.54
N GLU A 472 25.65 -32.87 -0.96
CA GLU A 472 24.40 -32.46 -1.60
C GLU A 472 24.37 -30.95 -1.86
N PHE A 473 24.64 -30.11 -0.86
CA PHE A 473 24.71 -28.67 -1.04
C PHE A 473 25.79 -28.28 -2.06
N ARG A 474 26.96 -28.91 -1.98
CA ARG A 474 28.05 -28.68 -2.92
C ARG A 474 27.67 -29.00 -4.37
N ASN A 475 26.90 -30.09 -4.58
CA ASN A 475 26.39 -30.44 -5.89
C ASN A 475 25.43 -29.40 -6.45
N LEU A 476 24.47 -28.97 -5.62
CA LEU A 476 23.50 -27.92 -5.97
C LEU A 476 24.20 -26.59 -6.24
N LEU A 477 25.15 -26.20 -5.39
CA LEU A 477 25.91 -24.95 -5.55
C LEU A 477 26.69 -24.93 -6.86
N LYS A 478 27.34 -26.04 -7.27
CA LYS A 478 28.00 -26.16 -8.56
C LYS A 478 27.04 -25.98 -9.74
N LYS A 479 25.81 -26.49 -9.63
CA LYS A 479 24.77 -26.26 -10.66
C LYS A 479 24.36 -24.81 -10.71
N VAL A 480 24.17 -24.17 -9.54
CA VAL A 480 23.90 -22.72 -9.47
C VAL A 480 25.04 -21.96 -10.13
N THR A 481 26.28 -22.21 -9.77
CA THR A 481 27.45 -21.54 -10.39
C THR A 481 27.45 -21.74 -11.92
N LYS A 482 27.18 -22.95 -12.39
CA LYS A 482 27.09 -23.22 -13.84
C LYS A 482 25.94 -22.44 -14.49
N ALA A 483 24.77 -22.34 -13.82
CA ALA A 483 23.66 -21.55 -14.32
C ALA A 483 24.01 -20.05 -14.36
N LEU A 484 24.69 -19.53 -13.35
CA LEU A 484 25.13 -18.14 -13.27
C LEU A 484 26.12 -17.78 -14.40
N ASP A 485 27.01 -18.71 -14.75
CA ASP A 485 28.03 -18.51 -15.81
C ASP A 485 27.42 -18.37 -17.21
N ILE A 486 26.27 -19.00 -17.45
CA ILE A 486 25.61 -19.00 -18.77
C ILE A 486 24.44 -18.05 -18.89
N MET A 487 23.95 -17.53 -17.74
CA MET A 487 22.82 -16.60 -17.72
C MET A 487 23.28 -15.18 -18.08
N PRO A 488 22.55 -14.48 -18.95
CA PRO A 488 22.84 -13.08 -19.20
C PRO A 488 22.74 -12.25 -17.95
N VAL A 489 23.68 -11.32 -17.77
CA VAL A 489 23.59 -10.29 -16.74
C VAL A 489 22.49 -9.31 -17.16
N GLN A 490 21.28 -9.53 -16.69
CA GLN A 490 20.14 -8.65 -17.01
C GLN A 490 19.87 -7.71 -15.85
N THR A 491 19.97 -6.43 -16.14
CA THR A 491 19.64 -5.35 -15.21
C THR A 491 18.18 -4.92 -15.30
N GLU A 492 17.43 -5.30 -16.34
CA GLU A 492 16.03 -4.92 -16.55
C GLU A 492 15.25 -6.10 -17.14
N MET A 493 14.32 -6.64 -16.35
CA MET A 493 13.46 -7.77 -16.73
C MET A 493 12.05 -7.34 -17.15
N TYR A 494 11.82 -6.06 -17.42
CA TYR A 494 10.55 -5.57 -17.92
C TYR A 494 10.31 -6.06 -19.36
N GLY A 495 9.31 -6.92 -19.54
CA GLY A 495 8.87 -7.38 -20.86
C GLY A 495 9.13 -8.86 -21.20
N TYR A 496 9.87 -9.61 -20.38
CA TYR A 496 10.06 -11.04 -20.60
C TYR A 496 8.86 -11.88 -20.15
N LYS A 497 8.54 -12.90 -20.93
CA LYS A 497 7.52 -13.91 -20.62
C LYS A 497 8.21 -15.08 -19.89
N ALA A 498 8.04 -15.18 -18.58
CA ALA A 498 8.60 -16.28 -17.80
C ALA A 498 7.73 -17.53 -17.84
N ILE A 499 8.34 -18.71 -17.91
CA ILE A 499 7.66 -19.98 -17.68
C ILE A 499 7.39 -20.14 -16.18
N LEU A 500 8.40 -19.88 -15.35
CA LEU A 500 8.32 -19.95 -13.90
C LEU A 500 8.60 -18.57 -13.28
N LEU A 501 7.77 -18.22 -12.29
CA LEU A 501 7.90 -17.03 -11.45
C LEU A 501 8.29 -17.49 -10.06
N SER A 502 9.50 -17.19 -9.62
CA SER A 502 9.98 -17.56 -8.28
C SER A 502 9.75 -16.44 -7.26
N GLY A 503 9.85 -16.76 -5.97
CA GLY A 503 9.72 -15.79 -4.88
C GLY A 503 8.29 -15.32 -4.58
N GLN A 504 7.30 -15.96 -5.16
CA GLN A 504 5.90 -15.57 -5.02
C GLN A 504 5.39 -15.79 -3.58
N ARG A 505 4.43 -14.96 -3.15
CA ARG A 505 3.89 -14.95 -1.78
C ARG A 505 2.41 -15.31 -1.68
N HIS A 506 1.70 -15.28 -2.81
CA HIS A 506 0.24 -15.47 -2.84
C HIS A 506 -0.14 -16.95 -2.71
N VAL A 507 -0.58 -17.34 -1.53
CA VAL A 507 -0.98 -18.74 -1.21
C VAL A 507 -2.25 -19.21 -1.94
N THR A 508 -2.96 -18.32 -2.61
CA THR A 508 -4.23 -18.64 -3.29
C THR A 508 -4.09 -18.97 -4.78
N LYS A 509 -2.90 -18.78 -5.37
CA LYS A 509 -2.69 -19.05 -6.79
C LYS A 509 -2.56 -20.55 -7.08
N THR A 510 -3.50 -21.12 -7.82
CA THR A 510 -3.63 -22.56 -8.11
C THR A 510 -2.51 -23.12 -9.00
N ASN A 511 -1.72 -22.25 -9.63
CA ASN A 511 -0.53 -22.59 -10.42
C ASN A 511 0.76 -22.53 -9.60
N SER A 512 0.66 -22.55 -8.28
CA SER A 512 1.83 -22.56 -7.38
C SER A 512 2.35 -23.98 -7.19
N ILE A 513 3.68 -24.13 -7.23
CA ILE A 513 4.39 -25.39 -6.99
C ILE A 513 5.47 -25.18 -5.93
N VAL A 514 5.83 -26.27 -5.27
CA VAL A 514 7.01 -26.36 -4.39
C VAL A 514 7.95 -27.40 -4.95
N ILE A 515 9.22 -27.03 -5.02
CA ILE A 515 10.28 -27.88 -5.54
C ILE A 515 11.13 -28.38 -4.35
N PRO A 516 10.98 -29.64 -3.90
CA PRO A 516 11.77 -30.20 -2.82
C PRO A 516 13.20 -30.53 -3.27
N ILE A 517 14.07 -30.85 -2.32
CA ILE A 517 15.43 -31.33 -2.64
C ILE A 517 15.38 -32.71 -3.27
N ASN A 518 14.55 -33.63 -2.73
CA ASN A 518 14.46 -35.03 -3.16
C ASN A 518 13.06 -35.40 -3.62
N GLU A 519 12.91 -36.25 -4.63
CA GLU A 519 11.64 -36.75 -5.16
C GLU A 519 10.71 -37.41 -4.13
N ASN A 520 11.28 -38.02 -3.08
CA ASN A 520 10.51 -38.71 -2.04
C ASN A 520 10.03 -37.80 -0.92
N GLU A 521 10.35 -36.53 -0.95
CA GLU A 521 9.84 -35.56 0.02
C GLU A 521 8.44 -35.10 -0.34
N SER A 522 7.56 -35.11 0.65
CA SER A 522 6.28 -34.41 0.49
C SER A 522 6.54 -32.92 0.35
N PRO A 523 6.01 -32.26 -0.69
CA PRO A 523 6.12 -30.82 -0.84
C PRO A 523 5.62 -30.12 0.42
N LYS A 524 6.41 -29.17 0.95
CA LYS A 524 6.05 -28.38 2.11
C LYS A 524 6.23 -26.90 1.80
N TYR A 525 5.19 -26.14 2.09
CA TYR A 525 5.17 -24.69 1.89
C TYR A 525 5.77 -23.98 3.12
N THR A 526 6.69 -23.08 2.91
CA THR A 526 7.21 -22.23 3.98
C THR A 526 6.23 -21.10 4.25
N GLY A 527 5.57 -21.15 5.39
CA GLY A 527 4.59 -20.16 5.82
C GLY A 527 5.25 -18.96 6.47
N PHE A 528 4.67 -17.79 6.18
CA PHE A 528 4.92 -16.54 6.86
C PHE A 528 3.63 -16.11 7.55
N ILE A 529 3.68 -15.94 8.87
CA ILE A 529 2.52 -15.60 9.67
C ILE A 529 2.80 -14.34 10.48
N MET A 530 1.89 -13.39 10.41
CA MET A 530 1.92 -12.17 11.23
C MET A 530 0.82 -12.20 12.26
N GLY A 531 1.14 -11.76 13.47
CA GLY A 531 0.18 -11.77 14.57
C GLY A 531 0.49 -10.75 15.64
N TYR A 532 -0.49 -10.54 16.50
CA TYR A 532 -0.40 -9.65 17.64
C TYR A 532 0.09 -10.38 18.88
N ILE A 533 0.96 -9.70 19.62
CA ILE A 533 1.40 -10.07 20.96
C ILE A 533 1.11 -8.92 21.95
N VAL A 534 1.04 -9.24 23.24
CA VAL A 534 0.91 -8.27 24.34
C VAL A 534 2.15 -8.32 25.21
N ASP A 535 2.67 -7.14 25.56
CA ASP A 535 3.78 -7.04 26.54
C ASP A 535 3.29 -7.51 27.91
N PRO A 536 3.92 -8.55 28.53
CA PRO A 536 3.54 -9.00 29.88
C PRO A 536 3.71 -7.91 30.95
N ARG A 537 4.49 -6.86 30.67
CA ARG A 537 4.70 -5.70 31.57
C ARG A 537 3.66 -4.58 31.38
N SER A 538 2.83 -4.65 30.33
CA SER A 538 1.80 -3.63 30.08
C SER A 538 0.85 -3.47 31.26
N SER A 539 0.49 -2.22 31.56
CA SER A 539 -0.57 -1.89 32.50
C SER A 539 -1.97 -1.91 31.87
N GLN A 540 -2.06 -2.06 30.54
CA GLN A 540 -3.30 -2.00 29.74
C GLN A 540 -3.67 -3.38 29.14
N LYS A 541 -3.40 -4.47 29.87
CA LYS A 541 -3.53 -5.85 29.34
C LYS A 541 -4.93 -6.20 28.85
N GLU A 542 -5.95 -5.83 29.61
CA GLU A 542 -7.35 -6.07 29.25
C GLU A 542 -7.73 -5.31 27.98
N LEU A 543 -7.37 -4.03 27.91
CA LEU A 543 -7.59 -3.19 26.74
C LEU A 543 -6.80 -3.69 25.51
N ALA A 544 -5.57 -4.16 25.71
CA ALA A 544 -4.75 -4.76 24.66
C ALA A 544 -5.42 -6.01 24.06
N MET A 545 -5.96 -6.89 24.91
CA MET A 545 -6.69 -8.08 24.45
C MET A 545 -8.00 -7.71 23.75
N GLU A 546 -8.73 -6.71 24.23
CA GLU A 546 -9.95 -6.19 23.60
C GLU A 546 -9.63 -5.60 22.22
N TYR A 547 -8.59 -4.80 22.09
CA TYR A 547 -8.13 -4.29 20.81
C TYR A 547 -7.77 -5.41 19.82
N ILE A 548 -7.02 -6.41 20.25
CA ILE A 548 -6.68 -7.57 19.40
C ILE A 548 -7.94 -8.32 18.96
N ALA A 549 -8.90 -8.53 19.88
CA ALA A 549 -10.17 -9.17 19.56
C ALA A 549 -10.97 -8.36 18.52
N TRP A 550 -10.96 -7.04 18.65
CA TRP A 550 -11.56 -6.12 17.68
C TRP A 550 -10.91 -6.27 16.30
N ARG A 551 -9.58 -6.16 16.24
CA ARG A 551 -8.80 -6.27 14.99
C ARG A 551 -9.10 -7.57 14.24
N VAL A 552 -9.07 -8.70 14.95
CA VAL A 552 -9.33 -10.02 14.36
C VAL A 552 -10.81 -10.19 13.96
N SER A 553 -11.74 -9.52 14.62
CA SER A 553 -13.16 -9.56 14.24
C SER A 553 -13.46 -8.76 12.98
N HIS A 554 -12.68 -7.71 12.72
CA HIS A 554 -12.83 -6.77 11.60
C HIS A 554 -11.75 -6.94 10.54
N MET A 555 -11.05 -8.09 10.53
CA MET A 555 -10.03 -8.38 9.51
C MET A 555 -10.66 -8.53 8.12
N ASP A 556 -9.83 -8.37 7.12
CA ASP A 556 -10.20 -8.58 5.72
C ASP A 556 -10.85 -9.97 5.52
N PRO A 557 -11.92 -10.09 4.74
CA PRO A 557 -12.57 -11.36 4.47
C PRO A 557 -11.66 -12.43 3.85
N VAL A 558 -10.66 -12.05 3.04
CA VAL A 558 -9.67 -12.99 2.48
C VAL A 558 -8.77 -13.52 3.59
N ASP A 559 -8.23 -12.64 4.45
CA ASP A 559 -7.42 -13.07 5.61
C ASP A 559 -8.20 -14.00 6.53
N LYS A 560 -9.51 -13.77 6.70
CA LYS A 560 -10.38 -14.65 7.46
C LYS A 560 -10.48 -16.05 6.85
N ILE A 561 -10.60 -16.15 5.52
CA ILE A 561 -10.60 -17.42 4.79
C ILE A 561 -9.25 -18.15 4.97
N LEU A 562 -8.16 -17.40 4.95
CA LEU A 562 -6.81 -17.95 5.05
C LEU A 562 -6.41 -18.37 6.47
N LEU A 563 -7.05 -17.83 7.50
CA LEU A 563 -6.70 -18.10 8.89
C LEU A 563 -7.63 -19.11 9.58
N PHE A 564 -8.91 -19.13 9.23
CA PHE A 564 -9.92 -19.90 9.97
C PHE A 564 -10.48 -21.07 9.15
N GLU A 565 -10.70 -22.18 9.84
CA GLU A 565 -11.43 -23.31 9.25
C GLU A 565 -12.90 -22.93 9.01
N GLY A 566 -13.45 -23.33 7.87
CA GLY A 566 -14.85 -23.10 7.54
C GLY A 566 -15.21 -23.45 6.11
N GLU A 567 -16.50 -23.42 5.82
CA GLU A 567 -17.02 -23.50 4.45
C GLU A 567 -17.12 -22.07 3.91
N TYR A 568 -16.38 -21.80 2.84
CA TYR A 568 -16.32 -20.51 2.20
C TYR A 568 -16.70 -20.63 0.73
N THR A 569 -17.21 -19.55 0.17
CA THR A 569 -17.49 -19.39 -1.26
C THR A 569 -16.68 -18.22 -1.82
N ALA A 570 -16.55 -18.17 -3.13
CA ALA A 570 -15.87 -17.10 -3.82
C ALA A 570 -16.30 -15.72 -3.30
N LEU A 571 -15.34 -14.85 -3.09
CA LEU A 571 -15.55 -13.47 -2.65
C LEU A 571 -15.40 -12.54 -3.83
N GLU A 572 -16.49 -11.92 -4.24
CA GLU A 572 -16.47 -10.95 -5.32
C GLU A 572 -15.89 -9.61 -4.83
N ARG A 573 -15.09 -8.96 -5.67
CA ARG A 573 -14.50 -7.65 -5.38
C ARG A 573 -15.59 -6.60 -5.15
N ALA A 574 -15.46 -5.83 -4.10
CA ALA A 574 -16.44 -4.79 -3.75
C ALA A 574 -16.58 -3.71 -4.84
N ASP A 575 -15.51 -3.43 -5.58
CA ASP A 575 -15.46 -2.46 -6.67
C ASP A 575 -15.90 -3.03 -8.04
N PHE A 576 -16.11 -4.36 -8.15
CA PHE A 576 -16.46 -5.00 -9.42
C PHE A 576 -17.77 -4.48 -10.06
N PRO A 577 -18.87 -4.25 -9.33
CA PRO A 577 -20.06 -3.66 -9.92
C PRO A 577 -19.81 -2.31 -10.59
N ALA A 578 -19.03 -1.43 -9.94
CA ALA A 578 -18.67 -0.13 -10.50
C ALA A 578 -17.73 -0.27 -11.70
N THR A 579 -16.79 -1.20 -11.65
CA THR A 579 -15.89 -1.54 -12.76
C THR A 579 -16.66 -2.05 -13.98
N LEU A 580 -17.65 -2.91 -13.77
CA LEU A 580 -18.50 -3.45 -14.83
C LEU A 580 -19.33 -2.34 -15.51
N GLU A 581 -19.89 -1.40 -14.73
CA GLU A 581 -20.62 -0.26 -15.29
C GLU A 581 -19.69 0.66 -16.09
N ARG A 582 -18.48 0.92 -15.61
CA ARG A 582 -17.45 1.67 -16.35
C ARG A 582 -17.11 1.02 -17.69
N TRP A 583 -16.93 -0.29 -17.75
CA TRP A 583 -16.69 -0.99 -19.01
C TRP A 583 -17.88 -0.89 -19.98
N LYS A 584 -19.11 -0.97 -19.48
CA LYS A 584 -20.32 -0.78 -20.31
C LYS A 584 -20.38 0.63 -20.89
N GLU A 585 -20.04 1.64 -20.11
CA GLU A 585 -19.99 3.02 -20.57
C GLU A 585 -18.88 3.25 -21.60
N GLN A 586 -17.68 2.74 -21.34
CA GLN A 586 -16.56 2.78 -22.31
C GLN A 586 -16.93 2.08 -23.60
N LYS A 587 -17.57 0.91 -23.56
CA LYS A 587 -18.08 0.22 -24.74
C LYS A 587 -18.99 1.12 -25.56
N LYS A 588 -19.97 1.77 -24.94
CA LYS A 588 -20.91 2.69 -25.61
C LYS A 588 -20.17 3.87 -26.26
N LEU A 589 -19.20 4.47 -25.55
CA LEU A 589 -18.40 5.57 -26.09
C LEU A 589 -17.56 5.14 -27.30
N MET A 590 -16.98 3.93 -27.27
CA MET A 590 -16.23 3.36 -28.39
C MET A 590 -17.14 3.08 -29.61
N GLU A 591 -18.35 2.51 -29.41
CA GLU A 591 -19.33 2.31 -30.46
C GLU A 591 -19.71 3.63 -31.15
N GLU A 592 -19.90 4.70 -30.35
CA GLU A 592 -20.18 6.04 -30.88
C GLU A 592 -18.94 6.65 -31.60
N ALA A 593 -17.72 6.43 -31.09
CA ALA A 593 -16.48 6.90 -31.72
C ALA A 593 -16.27 6.21 -33.07
N ILE A 594 -16.42 4.89 -33.17
CA ILE A 594 -16.32 4.11 -34.41
C ILE A 594 -17.32 4.61 -35.45
N ALA A 595 -18.55 4.97 -35.01
CA ALA A 595 -19.58 5.47 -35.93
C ALA A 595 -19.26 6.87 -36.50
N ARG A 596 -18.41 7.64 -35.84
CA ARG A 596 -18.01 9.02 -36.26
C ARG A 596 -16.67 9.08 -36.97
N GLU A 597 -15.85 8.03 -36.81
CA GLU A 597 -14.48 7.99 -37.36
C GLU A 597 -14.54 7.75 -38.89
N ASP A 598 -13.71 8.47 -39.64
CA ASP A 598 -13.60 8.33 -41.07
C ASP A 598 -12.39 7.50 -41.53
N SER A 599 -11.38 7.39 -40.67
CA SER A 599 -10.13 6.63 -40.93
C SER A 599 -10.35 5.14 -40.70
N GLU A 600 -10.17 4.32 -41.72
CA GLU A 600 -10.26 2.85 -41.60
C GLU A 600 -9.19 2.23 -40.72
N ALA A 601 -8.03 2.91 -40.54
CA ALA A 601 -6.98 2.44 -39.64
C ALA A 601 -7.36 2.67 -38.18
N GLU A 602 -7.86 3.86 -37.83
CA GLU A 602 -8.31 4.22 -36.49
C GLU A 602 -9.57 3.43 -36.10
N LYS A 603 -10.53 3.21 -37.04
CA LYS A 603 -11.65 2.30 -36.81
C LYS A 603 -11.23 0.89 -36.40
N ARG A 604 -10.16 0.35 -37.02
CA ARG A 604 -9.68 -0.99 -36.67
C ARG A 604 -9.09 -1.05 -35.26
N GLU A 605 -8.40 -0.01 -34.83
CA GLU A 605 -7.84 0.05 -33.45
C GLU A 605 -8.97 0.22 -32.41
N LEU A 606 -9.92 1.11 -32.68
CA LEU A 606 -11.11 1.27 -31.84
C LEU A 606 -11.92 -0.04 -31.77
N GLN A 607 -12.05 -0.77 -32.86
CA GLN A 607 -12.75 -2.06 -32.89
C GLN A 607 -12.05 -3.12 -32.04
N LYS A 608 -10.70 -3.20 -32.06
CA LYS A 608 -9.95 -4.11 -31.17
C LYS A 608 -10.19 -3.80 -29.70
N THR A 609 -10.23 -2.52 -29.37
CA THR A 609 -10.49 -2.07 -28.00
C THR A 609 -11.94 -2.36 -27.59
N LEU A 610 -12.89 -2.15 -28.51
CA LEU A 610 -14.29 -2.50 -28.31
C LEU A 610 -14.48 -4.01 -28.08
N ASP A 611 -13.81 -4.84 -28.89
CA ASP A 611 -13.88 -6.31 -28.78
C ASP A 611 -13.32 -6.77 -27.42
N ARG A 612 -12.20 -6.16 -26.95
CA ARG A 612 -11.61 -6.42 -25.63
C ARG A 612 -12.58 -6.02 -24.50
N SER A 613 -13.15 -4.81 -24.56
CA SER A 613 -14.11 -4.33 -23.56
C SER A 613 -15.37 -5.21 -23.56
N THR A 614 -15.84 -5.65 -24.71
CA THR A 614 -16.99 -6.56 -24.84
C THR A 614 -16.68 -7.91 -24.18
N LYS A 615 -15.48 -8.47 -24.43
CA LYS A 615 -15.03 -9.71 -23.77
C LYS A 615 -15.00 -9.56 -22.25
N ASN A 616 -14.43 -8.46 -21.73
CA ASN A 616 -14.36 -8.21 -20.29
C ASN A 616 -15.74 -8.07 -19.64
N ILE A 617 -16.74 -7.50 -20.37
CA ILE A 617 -18.11 -7.39 -19.87
C ILE A 617 -18.82 -8.75 -19.84
N GLU A 618 -18.68 -9.54 -20.91
CA GLU A 618 -19.38 -10.83 -21.07
C GLU A 618 -18.70 -11.95 -20.28
N HIS A 619 -17.38 -11.91 -20.20
CA HIS A 619 -16.52 -12.93 -19.59
C HIS A 619 -15.37 -12.25 -18.85
N PRO A 620 -15.64 -11.58 -17.72
CA PRO A 620 -14.58 -10.98 -16.92
C PRO A 620 -13.62 -12.07 -16.42
N ASP A 621 -12.32 -11.76 -16.44
CA ASP A 621 -11.33 -12.65 -15.88
C ASP A 621 -11.56 -12.77 -14.36
N ASP A 622 -11.31 -13.96 -13.79
CA ASP A 622 -11.54 -14.23 -12.37
C ASP A 622 -10.83 -13.23 -11.45
N ASP A 623 -9.59 -12.84 -11.76
CA ASP A 623 -8.82 -11.88 -10.99
C ASP A 623 -9.40 -10.44 -11.03
N GLN A 624 -10.23 -10.14 -12.04
CA GLN A 624 -10.93 -8.85 -12.14
C GLN A 624 -12.25 -8.85 -11.37
N ARG A 625 -12.88 -10.01 -11.24
CA ARG A 625 -14.17 -10.17 -10.60
C ARG A 625 -14.10 -10.55 -9.14
N TYR A 626 -13.14 -11.40 -8.77
CA TYR A 626 -13.06 -11.98 -7.44
C TYR A 626 -11.77 -11.56 -6.71
N GLU A 627 -11.89 -11.33 -5.42
CA GLU A 627 -10.74 -11.29 -4.50
C GLU A 627 -10.14 -12.69 -4.35
N ILE A 628 -11.02 -13.70 -4.24
CA ILE A 628 -10.66 -15.11 -4.18
C ILE A 628 -11.79 -15.96 -4.77
N THR A 629 -11.46 -16.94 -5.61
CA THR A 629 -12.42 -17.85 -6.25
C THR A 629 -12.63 -19.14 -5.45
N ASP A 630 -13.70 -19.89 -5.74
CA ASP A 630 -13.93 -21.22 -5.14
C ASP A 630 -12.77 -22.18 -5.41
N ALA A 631 -12.17 -22.12 -6.61
CA ALA A 631 -11.02 -22.96 -6.96
C ALA A 631 -9.78 -22.61 -6.14
N GLN A 632 -9.53 -21.34 -5.88
CA GLN A 632 -8.43 -20.86 -5.06
C GLN A 632 -8.63 -21.23 -3.58
N ILE A 633 -9.85 -21.11 -3.07
CA ILE A 633 -10.18 -21.54 -1.70
C ILE A 633 -9.95 -23.06 -1.55
N ALA A 634 -10.47 -23.85 -2.50
CA ALA A 634 -10.30 -25.29 -2.46
C ALA A 634 -8.82 -25.71 -2.54
N PHE A 635 -8.05 -25.09 -3.42
CA PHE A 635 -6.61 -25.33 -3.54
C PHE A 635 -5.87 -24.97 -2.23
N TYR A 636 -6.17 -23.82 -1.64
CA TYR A 636 -5.58 -23.42 -0.37
C TYR A 636 -5.89 -24.41 0.76
N GLN A 637 -7.16 -24.80 0.90
CA GLN A 637 -7.59 -25.70 1.97
C GLN A 637 -7.09 -27.13 1.80
N GLN A 638 -6.98 -27.63 0.57
CA GLN A 638 -6.64 -29.03 0.30
C GLN A 638 -5.15 -29.24 0.07
N GLU A 639 -4.45 -28.29 -0.53
CA GLU A 639 -3.06 -28.48 -0.94
C GLU A 639 -2.08 -27.65 -0.10
N ILE A 640 -2.38 -26.35 0.14
CA ILE A 640 -1.47 -25.45 0.83
C ILE A 640 -1.49 -25.68 2.33
N MET A 641 -2.65 -25.48 2.95
CA MET A 641 -2.75 -25.44 4.40
C MET A 641 -2.34 -26.75 5.10
N PRO A 642 -2.69 -27.95 4.62
CA PRO A 642 -2.21 -29.20 5.23
C PRO A 642 -0.71 -29.40 5.11
N ASN A 643 -0.07 -28.69 4.21
CA ASN A 643 1.34 -28.82 3.88
C ASN A 643 2.17 -27.57 4.22
N ILE A 644 1.62 -26.60 4.96
CA ILE A 644 2.35 -25.40 5.37
C ILE A 644 3.08 -25.62 6.69
N GLU A 645 4.28 -25.06 6.80
CA GLU A 645 5.10 -25.04 8.02
C GLU A 645 5.50 -23.61 8.32
N PHE A 646 5.46 -23.19 9.59
CA PHE A 646 5.85 -21.86 10.04
C PHE A 646 7.21 -21.93 10.76
N PRO A 647 8.33 -21.95 10.05
CA PRO A 647 9.63 -21.97 10.67
C PRO A 647 9.94 -20.66 11.36
N PHE A 648 10.69 -20.71 12.45
CA PHE A 648 11.34 -19.53 12.99
C PHE A 648 12.50 -19.09 12.10
N THR A 649 13.04 -17.91 12.40
CA THR A 649 14.16 -17.32 11.64
C THR A 649 15.34 -18.28 11.55
N ASP A 650 15.78 -18.52 10.34
CA ASP A 650 17.05 -19.17 10.01
C ASP A 650 17.78 -18.32 8.96
N ILE A 651 18.97 -18.73 8.57
CA ILE A 651 19.78 -17.97 7.60
C ILE A 651 19.04 -17.76 6.26
N THR A 652 18.08 -18.62 5.89
CA THR A 652 17.33 -18.52 4.63
C THR A 652 16.09 -17.64 4.75
N THR A 653 15.58 -17.42 5.93
CA THR A 653 14.53 -16.42 6.17
C THR A 653 15.11 -14.99 6.19
N GLU A 654 16.42 -14.87 6.39
CA GLU A 654 17.19 -13.62 6.31
C GLU A 654 17.57 -13.22 4.87
N LEU A 655 17.12 -13.96 3.85
CA LEU A 655 17.42 -13.68 2.44
C LEU A 655 16.61 -12.50 1.87
N SER A 656 16.31 -11.50 2.66
CA SER A 656 15.67 -10.25 2.23
C SER A 656 16.70 -9.13 2.14
N GLN A 657 16.38 -8.10 1.36
CA GLN A 657 17.21 -6.89 1.28
C GLN A 657 17.37 -6.20 2.64
N ASP A 658 16.45 -6.46 3.57
CA ASP A 658 16.46 -5.90 4.92
C ASP A 658 17.58 -6.50 5.79
N ASN A 659 18.01 -7.74 5.50
CA ASN A 659 19.18 -8.33 6.16
C ASN A 659 20.45 -8.13 5.31
N VAL A 660 21.11 -7.02 5.55
CA VAL A 660 22.26 -6.56 4.77
C VAL A 660 23.42 -7.55 4.75
N ASP A 661 23.64 -8.35 5.79
CA ASP A 661 24.81 -9.22 5.88
C ASP A 661 24.69 -10.49 5.04
N THR A 662 23.57 -11.22 5.18
CA THR A 662 23.35 -12.44 4.35
C THR A 662 23.16 -12.08 2.89
N TRP A 663 22.40 -11.02 2.60
CA TRP A 663 22.24 -10.51 1.23
C TRP A 663 23.58 -10.09 0.60
N ARG A 664 24.42 -9.36 1.34
CA ARG A 664 25.74 -8.94 0.88
C ARG A 664 26.67 -10.14 0.59
N MET A 665 26.62 -11.17 1.45
CA MET A 665 27.38 -12.40 1.25
C MET A 665 26.97 -13.14 -0.01
N MET A 666 25.66 -13.29 -0.25
CA MET A 666 25.14 -13.89 -1.48
C MET A 666 25.52 -13.06 -2.71
N ARG A 667 25.40 -11.76 -2.64
CA ARG A 667 25.78 -10.84 -3.71
C ARG A 667 27.25 -11.00 -4.07
N ARG A 668 28.14 -11.03 -3.10
CA ARG A 668 29.57 -11.25 -3.31
C ARG A 668 29.89 -12.60 -3.97
N PHE A 669 29.10 -13.63 -3.66
CA PHE A 669 29.22 -14.92 -4.32
C PHE A 669 28.76 -14.84 -5.79
N VAL A 670 27.61 -14.26 -6.06
CA VAL A 670 27.08 -14.06 -7.42
C VAL A 670 28.01 -13.19 -8.26
N ASP A 671 28.60 -12.15 -7.68
CA ASP A 671 29.56 -11.27 -8.35
C ASP A 671 30.98 -11.93 -8.54
N GLY A 672 31.17 -13.19 -8.08
CA GLY A 672 32.42 -13.95 -8.21
C GLY A 672 33.53 -13.49 -7.25
N GLU A 673 33.21 -12.70 -6.23
CA GLU A 673 34.16 -12.27 -5.18
C GLU A 673 34.45 -13.38 -4.15
N LEU A 674 33.53 -14.33 -4.00
CA LEU A 674 33.69 -15.51 -3.16
C LEU A 674 33.63 -16.76 -4.04
N ASP A 675 34.55 -17.68 -3.83
CA ASP A 675 34.46 -19.03 -4.39
C ASP A 675 33.53 -19.93 -3.56
N ASP A 676 33.21 -21.14 -4.05
CA ASP A 676 32.31 -22.08 -3.41
C ASP A 676 32.72 -22.37 -1.96
N GLU A 677 34.03 -22.57 -1.69
CA GLU A 677 34.52 -22.90 -0.32
C GLU A 677 34.39 -21.72 0.61
N GLN A 678 34.71 -20.53 0.13
CA GLN A 678 34.59 -19.30 0.91
C GLN A 678 33.13 -19.01 1.22
N PHE A 679 32.23 -19.21 0.28
CA PHE A 679 30.78 -19.00 0.45
C PHE A 679 30.21 -20.01 1.47
N ILE A 680 30.49 -21.31 1.32
CA ILE A 680 30.07 -22.35 2.26
C ILE A 680 30.60 -22.07 3.68
N SER A 681 31.85 -21.67 3.80
CA SER A 681 32.46 -21.32 5.09
C SER A 681 31.74 -20.12 5.75
N ALA A 682 31.43 -19.09 4.95
CA ALA A 682 30.73 -17.89 5.45
C ALA A 682 29.30 -18.23 5.89
N LEU A 683 28.56 -19.05 5.15
CA LEU A 683 27.22 -19.53 5.52
C LEU A 683 27.22 -20.28 6.85
N ASN A 684 28.15 -21.25 6.99
CA ASN A 684 28.25 -22.04 8.24
C ASN A 684 28.69 -21.18 9.44
N GLN A 685 29.54 -20.18 9.21
CA GLN A 685 29.91 -19.24 10.27
C GLN A 685 28.73 -18.38 10.72
N ARG A 686 27.94 -17.87 9.76
CA ARG A 686 26.74 -17.06 10.08
C ARG A 686 25.69 -17.88 10.80
N GLU A 687 25.40 -19.11 10.33
CA GLU A 687 24.47 -20.01 11.00
C GLU A 687 24.93 -20.36 12.44
N ARG A 688 26.21 -20.58 12.65
CA ARG A 688 26.74 -20.80 14.02
C ARG A 688 26.56 -19.58 14.92
N LEU A 689 26.83 -18.37 14.43
CA LEU A 689 26.62 -17.13 15.19
C LEU A 689 25.13 -16.98 15.54
N ARG A 690 24.23 -17.16 14.58
CA ARG A 690 22.79 -17.09 14.80
C ARG A 690 22.30 -18.04 15.91
N ARG A 691 22.80 -19.28 15.94
CA ARG A 691 22.47 -20.23 17.00
C ARG A 691 22.93 -19.77 18.38
N LEU A 692 24.14 -19.20 18.46
CA LEU A 692 24.65 -18.65 19.72
C LEU A 692 23.86 -17.42 20.20
N GLU A 693 23.31 -16.65 19.29
CA GLU A 693 22.46 -15.50 19.60
C GLU A 693 21.05 -15.94 20.07
N SER A 694 20.56 -17.10 19.64
CA SER A 694 19.25 -17.64 20.03
C SER A 694 19.27 -18.42 21.37
N GLU A 695 20.45 -18.95 21.80
CA GLU A 695 20.63 -19.59 23.12
C GLU A 695 20.70 -18.57 24.27
#